data_7819251ca3c6a3e203e981b8be592fa4
#
_entry.id   7819251ca3c6a3e203e981b8be592fa4
#
_cell.length_a   1.000
_cell.length_b   1.000
_cell.length_c   1.000
_cell.angle_alpha   90.00
_cell.angle_beta   90.00
_cell.angle_gamma   90.00
#
_symmetry.space_group_name_H-M   'P 1'
#
loop_
_entity.id
_entity.type
_entity.pdbx_description
1 polymer ?
#
loop_
_entity_poly.entity_id
_entity_poly.type
_entity_poly.pdbx_seq_one_letter_code
_entity_poly.pdbx_strand_id
1 'polypeptide(L)'
;MTRITSNNKEMSPAPVIRPKTSKDDRLMAGFMIVIALYLVIALALPLYAMLSKSFITAAFDLQKYEFQINKGDGWSETISAFQINETLKLLKSEELMTSADGRLYATTFFPDFSFRSKFEYRLRQLDQNGSFLAGSTRIADTDWHTYKANQFRRIVLRPSQSTGLDNYITYFSTPALFRSIQNSFFISVLTTLITVSLAFGFAYALNRSTMQFKGLFRIIAMIPILVPSLLPGIALVYLFGNQGMIRGLLFGNEIYGPIGIVIGSVFFTFPHALIIITTALAIADARLYEAAISLRASAWKTFWTVTIPGARYGLISASIVVFNLVITDFGLPKVIGGQYNMLAVDIYKQVIGQQNFEMGAVVSMVLLVPAMMAFALDRYVQKKQVAQLSSRSVAYEPKPNRKFDTICLSYCSMVALFILSLIIICQYAALVKLWPYNLNLGLGNYNFDVMDGGGWASYGNSIQLAFLTALVGTIVVFSGAYMVEKINGFLLIRSGFQFLAMMPMAIPGMVLGLAYIFFFNNPANPLNSIYGTMVILVVCTVTHFYTVSHLTAVTALKQMDREFEAVASSLKQPFYKLVAKVTVPVCMPAILDISIYLFVNAMTTVSAVIFLYSPDTALASVAVMNMDDAGDVAPAAAMGMMIFYTNIAARLIHLFVTRNLTKRTQAWRTR
;
A
#
# COMPACT_ATOMS: atom_id res chain seq x y z
N MET A 1 45.02 -3.72 -62.39
CA MET A 1 44.54 -4.75 -61.45
C MET A 1 45.57 -4.89 -60.31
N THR A 2 45.38 -4.19 -59.25
CA THR A 2 46.24 -4.29 -58.04
C THR A 2 45.30 -4.54 -56.87
N ARG A 3 45.34 -5.75 -56.32
CA ARG A 3 44.57 -6.18 -55.15
C ARG A 3 45.10 -5.47 -53.90
N ILE A 4 44.28 -4.65 -53.28
CA ILE A 4 44.51 -4.11 -51.94
C ILE A 4 43.96 -5.17 -50.94
N THR A 5 44.84 -5.90 -50.28
CA THR A 5 44.50 -6.78 -49.17
C THR A 5 44.29 -5.90 -47.94
N SER A 6 43.05 -5.76 -47.48
CA SER A 6 42.72 -5.11 -46.21
C SER A 6 43.10 -6.04 -45.06
N ASN A 7 44.13 -5.65 -44.31
CA ASN A 7 44.55 -6.28 -43.09
C ASN A 7 43.59 -5.89 -41.97
N ASN A 8 42.50 -6.64 -41.75
CA ASN A 8 41.64 -6.52 -40.57
C ASN A 8 42.40 -7.10 -39.37
N LYS A 9 43.19 -6.29 -38.69
CA LYS A 9 43.61 -6.58 -37.34
C LYS A 9 42.36 -6.40 -36.46
N GLU A 10 41.82 -7.52 -35.98
CA GLU A 10 40.88 -7.52 -34.86
C GLU A 10 41.49 -6.75 -33.70
N MET A 11 40.97 -5.57 -33.39
CA MET A 11 41.30 -4.83 -32.20
C MET A 11 40.86 -5.69 -31.00
N SER A 12 41.80 -6.23 -30.26
CA SER A 12 41.56 -6.87 -28.99
C SER A 12 40.74 -5.91 -28.09
N PRO A 13 39.69 -6.38 -27.43
CA PRO A 13 38.88 -5.51 -26.56
C PRO A 13 39.83 -4.86 -25.52
N ALA A 14 39.73 -3.54 -25.38
CA ALA A 14 40.53 -2.77 -24.44
C ALA A 14 40.43 -3.42 -23.05
N PRO A 15 41.53 -3.56 -22.30
CA PRO A 15 41.49 -4.18 -20.99
C PRO A 15 40.52 -3.44 -20.09
N VAL A 16 39.51 -4.14 -19.55
CA VAL A 16 38.57 -3.60 -18.59
C VAL A 16 39.34 -3.25 -17.33
N ILE A 17 39.70 -1.97 -17.19
CA ILE A 17 40.36 -1.45 -15.98
C ILE A 17 39.34 -1.55 -14.84
N ARG A 18 39.47 -2.58 -14.01
CA ARG A 18 38.65 -2.68 -12.78
C ARG A 18 39.14 -1.63 -11.80
N PRO A 19 38.28 -0.71 -11.34
CA PRO A 19 38.67 0.30 -10.36
C PRO A 19 39.19 -0.41 -9.09
N LYS A 20 40.33 0.02 -8.57
CA LYS A 20 40.87 -0.46 -7.29
C LYS A 20 39.90 -0.09 -6.17
N THR A 21 39.40 -1.09 -5.45
CA THR A 21 38.51 -0.86 -4.28
C THR A 21 39.32 -0.36 -3.10
N SER A 22 38.91 0.74 -2.52
CA SER A 22 39.49 1.35 -1.32
C SER A 22 39.04 0.62 -0.03
N LYS A 23 39.65 0.95 1.12
CA LYS A 23 39.16 0.50 2.43
C LYS A 23 37.74 1.03 2.71
N ASP A 24 37.47 2.27 2.30
CA ASP A 24 36.18 2.90 2.45
C ASP A 24 35.10 2.23 1.60
N ASP A 25 35.43 1.76 0.38
CA ASP A 25 34.49 0.99 -0.45
C ASP A 25 34.09 -0.33 0.21
N ARG A 26 35.04 -1.02 0.88
CA ARG A 26 34.72 -2.26 1.61
C ARG A 26 33.81 -2.01 2.81
N LEU A 27 34.07 -0.93 3.54
CA LEU A 27 33.24 -0.52 4.68
C LEU A 27 31.83 -0.13 4.21
N MET A 28 31.71 0.65 3.13
CA MET A 28 30.45 0.98 2.49
C MET A 28 29.69 -0.28 2.01
N ALA A 29 30.41 -1.27 1.43
CA ALA A 29 29.82 -2.54 1.04
C ALA A 29 29.26 -3.30 2.27
N GLY A 30 29.98 -3.29 3.39
CA GLY A 30 29.50 -3.87 4.67
C GLY A 30 28.19 -3.23 5.15
N PHE A 31 28.13 -1.91 5.21
CA PHE A 31 26.91 -1.20 5.57
C PHE A 31 25.76 -1.45 4.57
N MET A 32 26.07 -1.51 3.27
CA MET A 32 25.06 -1.84 2.25
C MET A 32 24.49 -3.25 2.46
N ILE A 33 25.33 -4.23 2.85
CA ILE A 33 24.88 -5.60 3.18
C ILE A 33 23.96 -5.57 4.42
N VAL A 34 24.25 -4.78 5.45
CA VAL A 34 23.38 -4.65 6.63
C VAL A 34 22.00 -4.12 6.26
N ILE A 35 21.93 -3.07 5.41
CA ILE A 35 20.63 -2.53 4.96
C ILE A 35 19.95 -3.52 3.99
N ALA A 36 20.71 -4.24 3.15
CA ALA A 36 20.16 -5.32 2.32
C ALA A 36 19.55 -6.42 3.18
N LEU A 37 20.21 -6.82 4.26
CA LEU A 37 19.69 -7.80 5.22
C LEU A 37 18.41 -7.30 5.89
N TYR A 38 18.34 -6.01 6.25
CA TYR A 38 17.09 -5.40 6.71
C TYR A 38 15.97 -5.59 5.69
N LEU A 39 16.20 -5.28 4.40
CA LEU A 39 15.19 -5.46 3.36
C LEU A 39 14.83 -6.93 3.12
N VAL A 40 15.77 -7.85 3.25
CA VAL A 40 15.48 -9.29 3.17
C VAL A 40 14.57 -9.73 4.31
N ILE A 41 14.88 -9.33 5.55
CA ILE A 41 14.10 -9.68 6.75
C ILE A 41 12.73 -8.99 6.75
N ALA A 42 12.69 -7.71 6.37
CA ALA A 42 11.45 -6.93 6.41
C ALA A 42 10.56 -7.08 5.16
N LEU A 43 11.07 -7.64 4.06
CA LEU A 43 10.31 -7.74 2.82
C LEU A 43 10.32 -9.17 2.25
N ALA A 44 11.50 -9.73 1.93
CA ALA A 44 11.59 -10.97 1.18
C ALA A 44 11.13 -12.19 1.99
N LEU A 45 11.56 -12.31 3.25
CA LEU A 45 11.16 -13.43 4.12
C LEU A 45 9.65 -13.41 4.48
N PRO A 46 9.03 -12.27 4.84
CA PRO A 46 7.59 -12.21 5.01
C PRO A 46 6.80 -12.63 3.77
N LEU A 47 7.18 -12.12 2.60
CA LEU A 47 6.53 -12.50 1.33
C LEU A 47 6.69 -13.99 1.03
N TYR A 48 7.86 -14.57 1.28
CA TYR A 48 8.08 -16.01 1.13
C TYR A 48 7.18 -16.81 2.09
N ALA A 49 7.07 -16.37 3.36
CA ALA A 49 6.19 -17.01 4.34
C ALA A 49 4.71 -16.99 3.89
N MET A 50 4.24 -15.85 3.39
CA MET A 50 2.89 -15.73 2.84
C MET A 50 2.71 -16.60 1.58
N LEU A 51 3.66 -16.57 0.65
CA LEU A 51 3.62 -17.38 -0.56
C LEU A 51 3.54 -18.87 -0.20
N SER A 52 4.37 -19.35 0.72
CA SER A 52 4.34 -20.76 1.15
C SER A 52 2.98 -21.15 1.75
N LYS A 53 2.36 -20.26 2.53
CA LYS A 53 1.05 -20.48 3.14
C LYS A 53 -0.10 -20.55 2.13
N SER A 54 -0.02 -19.84 1.01
CA SER A 54 -1.06 -19.91 -0.03
C SER A 54 -1.21 -21.29 -0.68
N PHE A 55 -0.16 -22.13 -0.62
CA PHE A 55 -0.15 -23.50 -1.14
C PHE A 55 -0.49 -24.56 -0.08
N ILE A 56 -0.66 -24.17 1.18
CA ILE A 56 -1.01 -25.10 2.24
C ILE A 56 -2.52 -25.17 2.35
N THR A 57 -3.07 -26.35 2.10
CA THR A 57 -4.50 -26.64 2.32
C THR A 57 -4.63 -27.40 3.63
N ALA A 58 -5.48 -26.88 4.50
CA ALA A 58 -5.84 -27.54 5.74
C ALA A 58 -7.20 -28.22 5.56
N ALA A 59 -7.23 -29.54 5.53
CA ALA A 59 -8.46 -30.32 5.46
C ALA A 59 -8.63 -31.17 6.72
N PHE A 60 -9.85 -31.21 7.25
CA PHE A 60 -10.17 -32.12 8.35
C PHE A 60 -10.45 -33.49 7.79
N ASP A 61 -9.60 -34.43 8.14
CA ASP A 61 -9.81 -35.84 7.78
C ASP A 61 -10.60 -36.52 8.91
N LEU A 62 -11.92 -36.48 8.78
CA LEU A 62 -12.83 -37.07 9.73
C LEU A 62 -12.75 -38.63 9.74
N GLN A 63 -12.19 -39.24 8.71
CA GLN A 63 -12.01 -40.69 8.61
C GLN A 63 -10.98 -41.22 9.64
N LYS A 64 -10.17 -40.34 10.23
CA LYS A 64 -9.19 -40.70 11.25
C LYS A 64 -9.78 -40.87 12.66
N TYR A 65 -11.07 -40.63 12.86
CA TYR A 65 -11.73 -40.72 14.15
C TYR A 65 -12.87 -41.72 14.12
N GLU A 66 -12.95 -42.53 15.18
CA GLU A 66 -14.05 -43.47 15.38
C GLU A 66 -14.79 -43.12 16.67
N PHE A 67 -16.11 -43.30 16.64
CA PHE A 67 -17.02 -43.05 17.75
C PHE A 67 -17.83 -44.28 18.13
N GLN A 68 -18.13 -44.40 19.41
CA GLN A 68 -19.14 -45.31 19.93
C GLN A 68 -20.01 -44.61 20.97
N ILE A 69 -21.29 -44.91 21.02
CA ILE A 69 -22.26 -44.32 21.93
C ILE A 69 -22.85 -45.40 22.80
N ASN A 70 -22.95 -45.17 24.10
CA ASN A 70 -23.63 -46.06 25.06
C ASN A 70 -24.84 -45.33 25.61
N LYS A 71 -26.04 -45.82 25.29
CA LYS A 71 -27.32 -45.25 25.78
C LYS A 71 -27.86 -46.02 26.99
N GLY A 72 -27.10 -46.94 27.57
CA GLY A 72 -27.50 -47.77 28.68
C GLY A 72 -27.55 -49.27 28.36
N ASP A 73 -27.60 -49.63 27.08
CA ASP A 73 -27.71 -51.01 26.59
C ASP A 73 -26.39 -51.59 26.07
N GLY A 74 -25.27 -50.91 26.36
CA GLY A 74 -23.94 -51.26 25.87
C GLY A 74 -23.44 -50.30 24.78
N TRP A 75 -22.18 -50.51 24.33
CA TRP A 75 -21.58 -49.68 23.30
C TRP A 75 -22.14 -50.03 21.91
N SER A 76 -22.48 -48.99 21.16
CA SER A 76 -22.86 -49.14 19.76
C SER A 76 -21.75 -49.74 18.91
N GLU A 77 -22.08 -50.17 17.68
CA GLU A 77 -21.06 -50.43 16.67
C GLU A 77 -20.20 -49.20 16.46
N THR A 78 -18.95 -49.40 16.04
CA THR A 78 -18.00 -48.32 15.74
C THR A 78 -18.49 -47.55 14.51
N ILE A 79 -18.69 -46.24 14.69
CA ILE A 79 -19.15 -45.33 13.64
C ILE A 79 -17.99 -44.41 13.30
N SER A 80 -17.69 -44.22 12.04
CA SER A 80 -16.68 -43.18 11.65
C SER A 80 -17.22 -41.78 11.92
N ALA A 81 -16.31 -40.86 12.21
CA ALA A 81 -16.67 -39.43 12.43
C ALA A 81 -17.43 -38.85 11.23
N PHE A 82 -17.12 -39.30 10.02
CA PHE A 82 -17.83 -38.91 8.80
C PHE A 82 -19.32 -39.36 8.83
N GLN A 83 -19.59 -40.59 9.23
CA GLN A 83 -20.97 -41.12 9.34
C GLN A 83 -21.76 -40.40 10.43
N ILE A 84 -21.12 -40.04 11.55
CA ILE A 84 -21.78 -39.26 12.61
C ILE A 84 -22.13 -37.86 12.08
N ASN A 85 -21.24 -37.22 11.32
CA ASN A 85 -21.51 -35.92 10.76
C ASN A 85 -22.69 -35.92 9.77
N GLU A 86 -22.79 -36.93 8.89
CA GLU A 86 -23.92 -37.06 7.98
C GLU A 86 -25.22 -37.35 8.73
N THR A 87 -25.19 -38.25 9.70
CA THR A 87 -26.39 -38.71 10.42
C THR A 87 -26.92 -37.65 11.41
N LEU A 88 -26.04 -36.92 12.08
CA LEU A 88 -26.39 -35.99 13.16
C LEU A 88 -26.25 -34.51 12.77
N LYS A 89 -25.76 -34.18 11.58
CA LYS A 89 -25.45 -32.82 11.13
C LYS A 89 -24.62 -32.03 12.17
N LEU A 90 -23.70 -32.71 12.84
CA LEU A 90 -22.96 -32.24 14.01
C LEU A 90 -21.85 -31.22 13.67
N LEU A 91 -21.35 -31.24 12.45
CA LEU A 91 -20.31 -30.32 11.98
C LEU A 91 -20.92 -29.40 10.93
N LYS A 92 -21.31 -28.22 11.33
CA LYS A 92 -21.57 -27.13 10.38
C LYS A 92 -20.20 -26.58 9.94
N SER A 93 -20.02 -26.37 8.65
CA SER A 93 -18.82 -25.74 8.07
C SER A 93 -18.55 -24.32 8.60
N GLU A 94 -19.53 -23.74 9.26
CA GLU A 94 -19.49 -22.40 9.88
C GLU A 94 -18.85 -22.37 11.26
N GLU A 95 -18.55 -23.53 11.88
CA GLU A 95 -17.98 -23.61 13.22
C GLU A 95 -16.48 -23.93 13.24
N LEU A 96 -15.80 -23.75 12.12
CA LEU A 96 -14.35 -23.85 12.03
C LEU A 96 -13.73 -22.57 12.58
N MET A 97 -12.99 -22.66 13.68
CA MET A 97 -12.35 -21.53 14.34
C MET A 97 -10.82 -21.68 14.30
N THR A 98 -10.12 -20.56 14.17
CA THR A 98 -8.67 -20.51 14.27
C THR A 98 -8.29 -19.98 15.66
N SER A 99 -7.44 -20.71 16.38
CA SER A 99 -6.94 -20.25 17.66
C SER A 99 -5.82 -19.21 17.48
N ALA A 100 -5.48 -18.49 18.56
CA ALA A 100 -4.39 -17.49 18.57
C ALA A 100 -3.02 -18.07 18.18
N ASP A 101 -2.83 -19.40 18.28
CA ASP A 101 -1.64 -20.11 17.85
C ASP A 101 -1.73 -20.64 16.40
N GLY A 102 -2.71 -20.16 15.63
CA GLY A 102 -2.89 -20.50 14.21
C GLY A 102 -3.42 -21.91 13.94
N ARG A 103 -3.99 -22.56 14.94
CA ARG A 103 -4.55 -23.92 14.81
C ARG A 103 -6.04 -23.85 14.51
N LEU A 104 -6.47 -24.57 13.48
CA LEU A 104 -7.86 -24.79 13.19
C LEU A 104 -8.45 -25.84 14.15
N TYR A 105 -9.61 -25.58 14.70
CA TYR A 105 -10.36 -26.56 15.48
C TYR A 105 -11.84 -26.54 15.08
N ALA A 106 -12.45 -27.71 15.13
CA ALA A 106 -13.90 -27.83 15.00
C ALA A 106 -14.51 -27.97 16.40
N THR A 107 -15.52 -27.17 16.67
CA THR A 107 -16.32 -27.32 17.88
C THR A 107 -17.53 -28.20 17.54
N THR A 108 -17.57 -29.41 18.08
CA THR A 108 -18.76 -30.24 17.98
C THR A 108 -19.69 -29.93 19.13
N PHE A 109 -20.87 -29.40 18.84
CA PHE A 109 -21.99 -29.39 19.75
C PHE A 109 -22.84 -30.66 19.43
N PHE A 110 -23.25 -31.37 20.45
CA PHE A 110 -24.26 -32.43 20.33
C PHE A 110 -25.64 -31.80 20.62
N PRO A 111 -26.37 -31.29 19.61
CA PRO A 111 -27.54 -30.44 19.84
C PRO A 111 -28.74 -31.15 20.39
N ASP A 112 -28.82 -32.49 20.25
CA ASP A 112 -29.99 -33.27 20.68
C ASP A 112 -29.91 -33.81 22.10
N PHE A 113 -28.93 -33.41 22.87
CA PHE A 113 -28.75 -33.89 24.23
C PHE A 113 -29.34 -32.95 25.24
N SER A 114 -30.58 -33.20 25.63
CA SER A 114 -31.15 -32.55 26.81
C SER A 114 -30.27 -32.87 28.02
N PHE A 115 -30.10 -31.91 28.95
CA PHE A 115 -29.32 -32.05 30.20
C PHE A 115 -29.72 -33.26 31.08
N ARG A 116 -30.71 -34.02 30.68
CA ARG A 116 -31.24 -35.21 31.40
C ARG A 116 -30.86 -36.55 30.77
N SER A 117 -30.20 -36.61 29.63
CA SER A 117 -29.86 -37.85 28.99
C SER A 117 -28.58 -38.48 29.62
N LYS A 118 -28.77 -39.71 30.14
CA LYS A 118 -27.67 -40.52 30.68
C LYS A 118 -27.07 -41.36 29.58
N PHE A 119 -26.16 -40.81 28.79
CA PHE A 119 -25.38 -41.62 27.87
C PHE A 119 -23.91 -41.28 27.98
N GLU A 120 -23.08 -42.19 27.57
CA GLU A 120 -21.64 -42.03 27.47
C GLU A 120 -21.27 -42.17 26.00
N TYR A 121 -20.29 -41.44 25.57
CA TYR A 121 -19.67 -41.61 24.27
C TYR A 121 -18.18 -41.81 24.46
N ARG A 122 -17.58 -42.55 23.56
CA ARG A 122 -16.15 -42.71 23.49
C ARG A 122 -15.68 -42.48 22.06
N LEU A 123 -14.48 -41.92 21.96
CA LEU A 123 -13.83 -41.68 20.69
C LEU A 123 -12.37 -42.10 20.75
N ARG A 124 -11.84 -42.53 19.62
CA ARG A 124 -10.41 -42.77 19.44
C ARG A 124 -9.93 -42.15 18.15
N GLN A 125 -8.66 -41.83 18.11
CA GLN A 125 -7.98 -41.38 16.90
C GLN A 125 -7.24 -42.57 16.29
N LEU A 126 -7.35 -42.73 14.97
CA LEU A 126 -6.68 -43.81 14.23
C LEU A 126 -5.21 -43.47 13.90
N ASP A 127 -4.76 -42.24 14.13
CA ASP A 127 -3.41 -41.77 13.81
C ASP A 127 -2.82 -40.91 14.96
N GLN A 128 -1.53 -41.08 15.29
CA GLN A 128 -0.86 -40.56 16.51
C GLN A 128 -0.63 -39.03 16.59
N ASN A 129 -1.16 -38.22 15.69
CA ASN A 129 -0.83 -36.79 15.57
C ASN A 129 -1.83 -35.78 16.19
N GLY A 130 -2.47 -36.10 17.29
CA GLY A 130 -3.43 -35.19 17.97
C GLY A 130 -2.84 -34.19 18.98
N SER A 131 -3.31 -32.93 18.98
CA SER A 131 -3.06 -31.95 20.06
C SER A 131 -4.31 -31.12 20.36
N PHE A 132 -4.45 -30.63 21.62
CA PHE A 132 -5.68 -30.02 22.16
C PHE A 132 -5.42 -28.61 22.75
N LEU A 133 -6.49 -27.80 22.80
CA LEU A 133 -6.50 -26.51 23.48
C LEU A 133 -6.61 -26.67 24.99
N ALA A 134 -6.16 -25.67 25.77
CA ALA A 134 -6.29 -25.63 27.20
C ALA A 134 -7.74 -25.87 27.65
N GLY A 135 -7.96 -26.81 28.56
CA GLY A 135 -9.29 -27.20 29.08
C GLY A 135 -9.99 -28.32 28.29
N SER A 136 -9.41 -28.84 27.20
CA SER A 136 -9.89 -30.02 26.47
C SER A 136 -9.11 -31.29 26.86
N THR A 137 -9.70 -32.46 26.66
CA THR A 137 -9.02 -33.74 26.91
C THR A 137 -8.20 -34.13 25.68
N ARG A 138 -6.95 -34.49 25.90
CA ARG A 138 -6.04 -34.94 24.82
C ARG A 138 -6.41 -36.35 24.38
N ILE A 139 -6.60 -36.56 23.08
CA ILE A 139 -6.72 -37.86 22.45
C ILE A 139 -5.42 -38.06 21.67
N ALA A 140 -4.39 -38.53 22.34
CA ALA A 140 -3.08 -38.75 21.73
C ALA A 140 -2.88 -40.21 21.30
N ASP A 141 -3.76 -41.11 21.76
CA ASP A 141 -3.59 -42.55 21.68
C ASP A 141 -4.67 -43.17 20.82
N THR A 142 -4.37 -44.32 20.22
CA THR A 142 -5.33 -45.16 19.55
C THR A 142 -6.32 -45.83 20.52
N ASP A 143 -6.24 -45.51 21.82
CA ASP A 143 -7.13 -46.02 22.84
C ASP A 143 -8.46 -45.26 22.91
N TRP A 144 -9.49 -45.94 23.37
CA TRP A 144 -10.80 -45.36 23.55
C TRP A 144 -10.85 -44.42 24.73
N HIS A 145 -11.23 -43.19 24.53
CA HIS A 145 -11.48 -42.21 25.58
C HIS A 145 -12.99 -42.03 25.79
N THR A 146 -13.45 -42.28 27.00
CA THR A 146 -14.87 -42.22 27.38
C THR A 146 -15.26 -40.92 28.01
N TYR A 147 -16.36 -40.34 27.58
CA TYR A 147 -16.91 -39.08 28.05
C TYR A 147 -18.37 -39.18 28.43
N LYS A 148 -18.81 -38.45 29.45
CA LYS A 148 -20.22 -38.33 29.83
C LYS A 148 -20.90 -37.21 29.10
N ALA A 149 -22.13 -37.40 28.67
CA ALA A 149 -22.88 -36.46 27.83
C ALA A 149 -23.13 -35.08 28.49
N ASN A 150 -23.06 -34.98 29.84
CA ASN A 150 -23.26 -33.75 30.58
C ASN A 150 -22.03 -32.84 30.63
N GLN A 151 -20.93 -33.22 29.98
CA GLN A 151 -19.70 -32.44 29.96
C GLN A 151 -19.51 -31.83 28.57
N PHE A 152 -19.76 -30.50 28.44
CA PHE A 152 -19.41 -29.75 27.25
C PHE A 152 -17.89 -29.80 27.04
N ARG A 153 -17.43 -30.49 26.03
CA ARG A 153 -16.03 -30.56 25.68
C ARG A 153 -15.81 -30.20 24.24
N ARG A 154 -14.86 -29.33 23.99
CA ARG A 154 -14.35 -29.04 22.64
C ARG A 154 -13.43 -30.18 22.21
N ILE A 155 -13.75 -30.81 21.10
CA ILE A 155 -12.86 -31.76 20.44
C ILE A 155 -12.05 -30.97 19.43
N VAL A 156 -10.74 -30.94 19.63
CA VAL A 156 -9.82 -30.28 18.69
C VAL A 156 -9.34 -31.33 17.69
N LEU A 157 -9.71 -31.11 16.46
CA LEU A 157 -9.23 -31.90 15.34
C LEU A 157 -8.02 -31.18 14.72
N ARG A 158 -6.92 -31.88 14.50
CA ARG A 158 -5.85 -31.32 13.68
C ARG A 158 -6.20 -31.50 12.21
N PRO A 159 -6.17 -30.42 11.42
CA PRO A 159 -6.27 -30.57 9.99
C PRO A 159 -5.03 -31.29 9.45
N SER A 160 -5.20 -32.22 8.55
CA SER A 160 -4.11 -32.71 7.72
C SER A 160 -3.69 -31.58 6.79
N GLN A 161 -2.41 -31.17 6.86
CA GLN A 161 -1.87 -30.18 5.94
C GLN A 161 -1.35 -30.89 4.70
N SER A 162 -1.88 -30.51 3.54
CA SER A 162 -1.35 -30.89 2.23
C SER A 162 -0.83 -29.66 1.49
N THR A 163 0.18 -29.86 0.67
CA THR A 163 0.68 -28.81 -0.22
C THR A 163 0.09 -29.02 -1.62
N GLY A 164 -0.65 -28.05 -2.13
CA GLY A 164 -1.31 -28.15 -3.43
C GLY A 164 -1.85 -26.84 -3.94
N LEU A 165 -2.62 -26.91 -5.00
CA LEU A 165 -3.31 -25.77 -5.61
C LEU A 165 -4.78 -25.68 -5.22
N ASP A 166 -5.23 -26.47 -4.26
CA ASP A 166 -6.66 -26.59 -3.90
C ASP A 166 -7.26 -25.26 -3.46
N ASN A 167 -6.50 -24.43 -2.70
CA ASN A 167 -6.94 -23.11 -2.32
C ASN A 167 -7.14 -22.19 -3.53
N TYR A 168 -6.28 -22.28 -4.54
CA TYR A 168 -6.42 -21.53 -5.80
C TYR A 168 -7.62 -22.03 -6.61
N ILE A 169 -7.81 -23.36 -6.70
CA ILE A 169 -8.97 -23.96 -7.37
C ILE A 169 -10.26 -23.50 -6.69
N THR A 170 -10.32 -23.54 -5.36
CA THR A 170 -11.45 -23.05 -4.57
C THR A 170 -11.71 -21.57 -4.81
N TYR A 171 -10.65 -20.74 -4.85
CA TYR A 171 -10.76 -19.32 -5.11
C TYR A 171 -11.39 -19.03 -6.48
N PHE A 172 -10.88 -19.66 -7.55
CA PHE A 172 -11.37 -19.44 -8.91
C PHE A 172 -12.71 -20.11 -9.20
N SER A 173 -13.08 -21.15 -8.47
CA SER A 173 -14.39 -21.80 -8.59
C SER A 173 -15.49 -21.10 -7.79
N THR A 174 -15.12 -20.22 -6.83
CA THR A 174 -16.10 -19.48 -6.02
C THR A 174 -16.54 -18.20 -6.77
N PRO A 175 -17.80 -18.09 -7.24
CA PRO A 175 -18.23 -16.99 -8.09
C PRO A 175 -18.08 -15.60 -7.44
N ALA A 176 -18.28 -15.51 -6.11
CA ALA A 176 -18.15 -14.25 -5.38
C ALA A 176 -16.71 -13.73 -5.37
N LEU A 177 -15.73 -14.62 -5.14
CA LEU A 177 -14.32 -14.28 -5.13
C LEU A 177 -13.81 -13.94 -6.53
N PHE A 178 -14.23 -14.67 -7.54
CA PHE A 178 -13.88 -14.37 -8.93
C PHE A 178 -14.41 -13.01 -9.40
N ARG A 179 -15.62 -12.62 -8.98
CA ARG A 179 -16.19 -11.29 -9.29
C ARG A 179 -15.34 -10.15 -8.75
N SER A 180 -14.69 -10.32 -7.60
CA SER A 180 -13.82 -9.28 -7.04
C SER A 180 -12.63 -8.95 -7.94
N ILE A 181 -12.10 -9.94 -8.69
CA ILE A 181 -11.07 -9.69 -9.71
C ILE A 181 -11.63 -8.78 -10.80
N GLN A 182 -12.80 -9.15 -11.35
CA GLN A 182 -13.44 -8.39 -12.42
C GLN A 182 -13.78 -6.97 -11.97
N ASN A 183 -14.34 -6.84 -10.78
CA ASN A 183 -14.68 -5.56 -10.18
C ASN A 183 -13.45 -4.67 -10.00
N SER A 184 -12.39 -5.20 -9.41
CA SER A 184 -11.14 -4.45 -9.17
C SER A 184 -10.51 -3.99 -10.48
N PHE A 185 -10.49 -4.86 -11.48
CA PHE A 185 -9.95 -4.52 -12.79
C PHE A 185 -10.79 -3.46 -13.50
N PHE A 186 -12.12 -3.61 -13.51
CA PHE A 186 -13.04 -2.66 -14.11
C PHE A 186 -12.91 -1.27 -13.49
N ILE A 187 -13.00 -1.18 -12.16
CA ILE A 187 -12.85 0.08 -11.43
C ILE A 187 -11.49 0.72 -11.71
N SER A 188 -10.41 -0.07 -11.69
CA SER A 188 -9.05 0.46 -11.91
C SER A 188 -8.88 1.02 -13.31
N VAL A 189 -9.40 0.35 -14.34
CA VAL A 189 -9.34 0.84 -15.72
C VAL A 189 -10.20 2.09 -15.88
N LEU A 190 -11.44 2.07 -15.41
CA LEU A 190 -12.37 3.19 -15.53
C LEU A 190 -11.85 4.45 -14.82
N THR A 191 -11.41 4.28 -13.57
CA THR A 191 -10.80 5.38 -12.79
C THR A 191 -9.54 5.92 -13.48
N THR A 192 -8.71 5.05 -14.03
CA THR A 192 -7.48 5.46 -14.74
C THR A 192 -7.83 6.34 -15.93
N LEU A 193 -8.78 5.93 -16.76
CA LEU A 193 -9.21 6.71 -17.93
C LEU A 193 -9.71 8.11 -17.53
N ILE A 194 -10.54 8.18 -16.50
CA ILE A 194 -11.11 9.45 -16.01
C ILE A 194 -10.01 10.32 -15.40
N THR A 195 -9.22 9.76 -14.47
CA THR A 195 -8.19 10.52 -13.74
C THR A 195 -7.11 11.05 -14.66
N VAL A 196 -6.60 10.23 -15.59
CA VAL A 196 -5.53 10.64 -16.51
C VAL A 196 -6.04 11.72 -17.47
N SER A 197 -7.28 11.60 -17.95
CA SER A 197 -7.89 12.61 -18.81
C SER A 197 -8.07 13.95 -18.08
N LEU A 198 -8.59 13.93 -16.86
CA LEU A 198 -8.74 15.14 -16.04
C LEU A 198 -7.38 15.74 -15.66
N ALA A 199 -6.43 14.92 -15.23
CA ALA A 199 -5.10 15.38 -14.87
C ALA A 199 -4.32 15.92 -16.07
N PHE A 200 -4.50 15.34 -17.27
CA PHE A 200 -3.90 15.86 -18.49
C PHE A 200 -4.45 17.24 -18.85
N GLY A 201 -5.76 17.42 -18.83
CA GLY A 201 -6.37 18.74 -19.06
C GLY A 201 -5.85 19.80 -18.08
N PHE A 202 -5.76 19.45 -16.81
CA PHE A 202 -5.26 20.35 -15.76
C PHE A 202 -3.77 20.65 -15.92
N ALA A 203 -2.93 19.63 -16.19
CA ALA A 203 -1.52 19.79 -16.47
C ALA A 203 -1.27 20.63 -17.74
N TYR A 204 -2.07 20.43 -18.77
CA TYR A 204 -2.04 21.19 -20.00
C TYR A 204 -2.37 22.67 -19.75
N ALA A 205 -3.42 22.96 -18.96
CA ALA A 205 -3.76 24.31 -18.55
C ALA A 205 -2.62 24.98 -17.76
N LEU A 206 -2.00 24.28 -16.80
CA LEU A 206 -0.87 24.83 -16.04
C LEU A 206 0.36 25.14 -16.89
N ASN A 207 0.67 24.29 -17.88
CA ASN A 207 1.91 24.41 -18.67
C ASN A 207 1.76 25.21 -19.96
N ARG A 208 0.56 25.27 -20.55
CA ARG A 208 0.32 25.84 -21.89
C ARG A 208 -0.54 27.10 -21.94
N SER A 209 -1.08 27.57 -20.80
CA SER A 209 -1.81 28.83 -20.69
C SER A 209 -1.01 29.89 -19.95
N THR A 210 -1.45 31.15 -20.02
CA THR A 210 -0.96 32.26 -19.15
C THR A 210 -1.99 32.63 -18.08
N MET A 211 -2.93 31.71 -17.75
CA MET A 211 -4.00 31.95 -16.78
C MET A 211 -3.48 32.39 -15.40
N GLN A 212 -4.29 33.17 -14.71
CA GLN A 212 -3.99 33.64 -13.36
C GLN A 212 -4.08 32.51 -12.33
N PHE A 213 -3.46 32.70 -11.15
CA PHE A 213 -3.54 31.80 -9.99
C PHE A 213 -3.01 30.38 -10.18
N LYS A 214 -2.12 30.12 -11.14
CA LYS A 214 -1.53 28.78 -11.38
C LYS A 214 -0.94 28.16 -10.10
N GLY A 215 -0.27 28.98 -9.27
CA GLY A 215 0.30 28.53 -7.99
C GLY A 215 -0.76 28.02 -7.02
N LEU A 216 -1.89 28.74 -6.91
CA LEU A 216 -3.01 28.35 -6.05
C LEU A 216 -3.63 27.03 -6.53
N PHE A 217 -3.92 26.91 -7.84
CA PHE A 217 -4.45 25.68 -8.42
C PHE A 217 -3.52 24.48 -8.20
N ARG A 218 -2.20 24.68 -8.29
CA ARG A 218 -1.23 23.61 -7.99
C ARG A 218 -1.29 23.18 -6.54
N ILE A 219 -1.43 24.13 -5.59
CA ILE A 219 -1.56 23.81 -4.17
C ILE A 219 -2.85 23.02 -3.91
N ILE A 220 -4.00 23.52 -4.42
CA ILE A 220 -5.30 22.83 -4.23
C ILE A 220 -5.27 21.41 -4.82
N ALA A 221 -4.69 21.25 -6.01
CA ALA A 221 -4.58 19.94 -6.66
C ALA A 221 -3.72 18.92 -5.88
N MET A 222 -2.87 19.38 -4.95
CA MET A 222 -2.04 18.50 -4.10
C MET A 222 -2.69 18.18 -2.75
N ILE A 223 -3.81 18.82 -2.39
CA ILE A 223 -4.52 18.58 -1.12
C ILE A 223 -4.85 17.09 -0.90
N PRO A 224 -5.33 16.32 -1.91
CA PRO A 224 -5.71 14.93 -1.69
C PRO A 224 -4.58 14.01 -1.15
N ILE A 225 -3.31 14.36 -1.38
CA ILE A 225 -2.17 13.59 -0.83
C ILE A 225 -2.10 13.66 0.71
N LEU A 226 -2.63 14.75 1.30
CA LEU A 226 -2.56 14.99 2.73
C LEU A 226 -3.72 14.33 3.50
N VAL A 227 -4.64 13.70 2.78
CA VAL A 227 -5.91 13.16 3.29
C VAL A 227 -5.84 11.64 3.33
N PRO A 228 -6.29 10.97 4.43
CA PRO A 228 -6.48 9.52 4.42
C PRO A 228 -7.45 9.06 3.33
N SER A 229 -7.19 7.91 2.69
CA SER A 229 -8.03 7.39 1.60
C SER A 229 -9.49 7.09 1.99
N LEU A 230 -9.77 6.90 3.28
CA LEU A 230 -11.12 6.70 3.85
C LEU A 230 -11.98 7.97 3.79
N LEU A 231 -11.36 9.15 3.99
CA LEU A 231 -12.08 10.41 4.20
C LEU A 231 -12.93 10.86 2.99
N PRO A 232 -12.46 10.77 1.73
CA PRO A 232 -13.33 11.06 0.58
C PRO A 232 -14.56 10.16 0.50
N GLY A 233 -14.48 8.91 0.96
CA GLY A 233 -15.64 8.01 1.07
C GLY A 233 -16.70 8.57 2.01
N ILE A 234 -16.30 9.01 3.19
CA ILE A 234 -17.18 9.65 4.17
C ILE A 234 -17.83 10.92 3.58
N ALA A 235 -17.07 11.78 2.91
CA ALA A 235 -17.61 12.96 2.24
C ALA A 235 -18.69 12.61 1.21
N LEU A 236 -18.44 11.57 0.40
CA LEU A 236 -19.40 11.13 -0.61
C LEU A 236 -20.66 10.54 0.02
N VAL A 237 -20.57 9.87 1.16
CA VAL A 237 -21.74 9.41 1.93
C VAL A 237 -22.57 10.59 2.43
N TYR A 238 -21.97 11.65 2.95
CA TYR A 238 -22.70 12.87 3.37
C TYR A 238 -23.32 13.62 2.19
N LEU A 239 -22.68 13.64 1.02
CA LEU A 239 -23.23 14.30 -0.17
C LEU A 239 -24.33 13.48 -0.83
N PHE A 240 -24.12 12.20 -1.04
CA PHE A 240 -24.89 11.38 -1.97
C PHE A 240 -25.47 10.10 -1.35
N GLY A 241 -25.17 9.79 -0.09
CA GLY A 241 -25.70 8.62 0.61
C GLY A 241 -27.22 8.62 0.72
N ASN A 242 -27.79 7.63 1.42
CA ASN A 242 -29.23 7.47 1.55
C ASN A 242 -29.93 8.72 2.11
N GLN A 243 -29.25 9.45 2.99
CA GLN A 243 -29.68 10.75 3.56
C GLN A 243 -28.80 11.91 3.09
N GLY A 244 -28.15 11.76 1.92
CA GLY A 244 -27.17 12.72 1.41
C GLY A 244 -27.80 14.06 1.01
N MET A 245 -27.01 15.15 1.19
CA MET A 245 -27.45 16.55 0.94
C MET A 245 -27.91 16.77 -0.50
N ILE A 246 -27.31 16.11 -1.47
CA ILE A 246 -27.57 16.29 -2.91
C ILE A 246 -27.80 14.96 -3.62
N ARG A 247 -28.37 13.98 -2.92
CA ARG A 247 -28.68 12.64 -3.48
C ARG A 247 -29.42 12.71 -4.83
N GLY A 248 -30.29 13.68 -5.02
CA GLY A 248 -31.05 13.85 -6.26
C GLY A 248 -30.20 14.00 -7.53
N LEU A 249 -28.94 14.44 -7.42
CA LEU A 249 -28.03 14.54 -8.54
C LEU A 249 -27.57 13.17 -9.10
N LEU A 250 -27.82 12.08 -8.37
CA LEU A 250 -27.51 10.72 -8.84
C LEU A 250 -28.62 10.12 -9.72
N PHE A 251 -29.70 10.84 -10.00
CA PHE A 251 -30.80 10.41 -10.88
C PHE A 251 -31.32 9.00 -10.55
N GLY A 252 -31.43 8.67 -9.25
CA GLY A 252 -31.93 7.38 -8.78
C GLY A 252 -30.88 6.29 -8.60
N ASN A 253 -29.63 6.53 -8.97
CA ASN A 253 -28.53 5.61 -8.65
C ASN A 253 -28.06 5.76 -7.21
N GLU A 254 -27.41 4.74 -6.69
CA GLU A 254 -26.78 4.77 -5.37
C GLU A 254 -25.31 5.14 -5.48
N ILE A 255 -24.81 5.89 -4.46
CA ILE A 255 -23.40 6.23 -4.37
C ILE A 255 -22.56 5.04 -3.92
N TYR A 256 -23.17 4.09 -3.19
CA TYR A 256 -22.49 2.90 -2.73
C TYR A 256 -22.15 1.97 -3.91
N GLY A 257 -20.94 1.43 -3.90
CA GLY A 257 -20.44 0.57 -4.98
C GLY A 257 -19.63 1.32 -6.03
N PRO A 258 -19.76 0.96 -7.34
CA PRO A 258 -18.81 1.40 -8.37
C PRO A 258 -18.75 2.91 -8.56
N ILE A 259 -19.88 3.62 -8.46
CA ILE A 259 -19.93 5.08 -8.66
C ILE A 259 -19.10 5.80 -7.60
N GLY A 260 -19.34 5.50 -6.34
CA GLY A 260 -18.61 6.13 -5.23
C GLY A 260 -17.13 5.76 -5.21
N ILE A 261 -16.82 4.49 -5.48
CA ILE A 261 -15.42 4.05 -5.57
C ILE A 261 -14.68 4.83 -6.68
N VAL A 262 -15.27 4.97 -7.87
CA VAL A 262 -14.65 5.71 -8.97
C VAL A 262 -14.43 7.18 -8.62
N ILE A 263 -15.47 7.87 -8.10
CA ILE A 263 -15.38 9.30 -7.78
C ILE A 263 -14.31 9.54 -6.70
N GLY A 264 -14.33 8.76 -5.62
CA GLY A 264 -13.34 8.90 -4.55
C GLY A 264 -11.93 8.49 -4.97
N SER A 265 -11.79 7.47 -5.82
CA SER A 265 -10.49 7.07 -6.36
C SER A 265 -9.92 8.12 -7.32
N VAL A 266 -10.76 8.80 -8.13
CA VAL A 266 -10.34 9.93 -8.96
C VAL A 266 -9.79 11.05 -8.09
N PHE A 267 -10.47 11.41 -7.00
CA PHE A 267 -9.98 12.41 -6.03
C PHE A 267 -8.60 12.03 -5.48
N PHE A 268 -8.45 10.81 -5.00
CA PHE A 268 -7.21 10.34 -4.36
C PHE A 268 -6.04 10.22 -5.33
N THR A 269 -6.26 9.74 -6.56
CA THR A 269 -5.21 9.47 -7.54
C THR A 269 -4.87 10.67 -8.43
N PHE A 270 -5.73 11.69 -8.48
CA PHE A 270 -5.56 12.88 -9.31
C PHE A 270 -4.21 13.59 -9.13
N PRO A 271 -3.73 13.90 -7.91
CA PRO A 271 -2.45 14.58 -7.75
C PRO A 271 -1.26 13.75 -8.24
N HIS A 272 -1.31 12.43 -8.12
CA HIS A 272 -0.25 11.54 -8.59
C HIS A 272 -0.13 11.59 -10.12
N ALA A 273 -1.26 11.48 -10.82
CA ALA A 273 -1.30 11.63 -12.27
C ALA A 273 -0.84 13.04 -12.70
N LEU A 274 -1.30 14.07 -11.99
CA LEU A 274 -0.98 15.46 -12.29
C LEU A 274 0.53 15.74 -12.22
N ILE A 275 1.23 15.27 -11.18
CA ILE A 275 2.68 15.44 -11.03
C ILE A 275 3.41 14.82 -12.22
N ILE A 276 3.09 13.58 -12.58
CA ILE A 276 3.77 12.85 -13.64
C ILE A 276 3.53 13.54 -15.00
N ILE A 277 2.28 13.89 -15.31
CA ILE A 277 1.91 14.51 -16.58
C ILE A 277 2.46 15.93 -16.70
N THR A 278 2.40 16.72 -15.61
CA THR A 278 2.97 18.08 -15.57
C THR A 278 4.47 18.04 -15.85
N THR A 279 5.19 17.10 -15.24
CA THR A 279 6.63 16.93 -15.48
C THR A 279 6.89 16.53 -16.95
N ALA A 280 6.11 15.61 -17.51
CA ALA A 280 6.26 15.20 -18.91
C ALA A 280 6.01 16.36 -19.89
N LEU A 281 4.97 17.18 -19.64
CA LEU A 281 4.68 18.35 -20.47
C LEU A 281 5.72 19.48 -20.31
N ALA A 282 6.33 19.63 -19.14
CA ALA A 282 7.36 20.63 -18.89
C ALA A 282 8.67 20.35 -19.65
N ILE A 283 8.96 19.09 -19.93
CA ILE A 283 10.19 18.66 -20.63
C ILE A 283 10.02 18.75 -22.17
N ALA A 284 8.81 18.93 -22.70
CA ALA A 284 8.55 18.99 -24.11
C ALA A 284 9.29 20.17 -24.79
N ASP A 285 10.01 19.86 -25.89
CA ASP A 285 10.86 20.84 -26.61
C ASP A 285 10.02 21.90 -27.35
N ALA A 286 10.26 23.17 -27.04
CA ALA A 286 9.60 24.32 -27.66
C ALA A 286 9.79 24.37 -29.19
N ARG A 287 10.95 23.92 -29.68
CA ARG A 287 11.28 23.91 -31.12
C ARG A 287 10.29 23.13 -31.98
N LEU A 288 9.71 22.04 -31.43
CA LEU A 288 8.67 21.28 -32.15
C LEU A 288 7.39 22.09 -32.33
N TYR A 289 7.06 22.93 -31.36
CA TYR A 289 5.91 23.85 -31.44
C TYR A 289 6.17 24.97 -32.42
N GLU A 290 7.38 25.54 -32.46
CA GLU A 290 7.81 26.55 -33.40
C GLU A 290 7.81 26.01 -34.85
N ALA A 291 8.29 24.78 -35.06
CA ALA A 291 8.23 24.11 -36.33
C ALA A 291 6.77 23.90 -36.80
N ALA A 292 5.87 23.48 -35.89
CA ALA A 292 4.45 23.33 -36.23
C ALA A 292 3.81 24.69 -36.61
N ILE A 293 4.16 25.77 -35.94
CA ILE A 293 3.69 27.13 -36.26
C ILE A 293 4.21 27.54 -37.64
N SER A 294 5.50 27.32 -37.93
CA SER A 294 6.12 27.64 -39.22
C SER A 294 5.48 26.87 -40.39
N LEU A 295 5.05 25.63 -40.10
CA LEU A 295 4.29 24.81 -41.07
C LEU A 295 2.79 25.15 -41.12
N ARG A 296 2.34 26.23 -40.48
CA ARG A 296 0.94 26.65 -40.36
C ARG A 296 -0.01 25.56 -39.86
N ALA A 297 0.47 24.65 -38.98
CA ALA A 297 -0.37 23.62 -38.38
C ALA A 297 -1.42 24.24 -37.46
N SER A 298 -2.66 23.79 -37.53
CA SER A 298 -3.71 24.21 -36.60
C SER A 298 -3.39 23.77 -35.16
N ALA A 299 -3.96 24.44 -34.16
CA ALA A 299 -3.80 24.07 -32.78
C ALA A 299 -4.18 22.60 -32.51
N TRP A 300 -5.25 22.11 -33.13
CA TRP A 300 -5.69 20.72 -33.07
C TRP A 300 -4.66 19.74 -33.66
N LYS A 301 -4.11 20.08 -34.84
CA LYS A 301 -3.05 19.28 -35.47
C LYS A 301 -1.79 19.25 -34.59
N THR A 302 -1.37 20.39 -34.08
CA THR A 302 -0.21 20.51 -33.15
C THR A 302 -0.43 19.68 -31.86
N PHE A 303 -1.65 19.70 -31.33
CA PHE A 303 -2.00 18.89 -30.17
C PHE A 303 -1.76 17.40 -30.42
N TRP A 304 -2.28 16.83 -31.49
CA TRP A 304 -2.16 15.41 -31.80
C TRP A 304 -0.78 14.98 -32.33
N THR A 305 -0.05 15.87 -33.03
CA THR A 305 1.24 15.52 -33.63
C THR A 305 2.46 15.88 -32.79
N VAL A 306 2.33 16.84 -31.90
CA VAL A 306 3.45 17.33 -31.05
C VAL A 306 3.19 17.08 -29.56
N THR A 307 2.04 17.57 -29.05
CA THR A 307 1.78 17.54 -27.60
C THR A 307 1.59 16.12 -27.09
N ILE A 308 0.66 15.36 -27.65
CA ILE A 308 0.39 13.97 -27.19
C ILE A 308 1.59 13.05 -27.41
N PRO A 309 2.26 13.04 -28.60
CA PRO A 309 3.47 12.22 -28.75
C PRO A 309 4.62 12.62 -27.84
N GLY A 310 4.78 13.93 -27.58
CA GLY A 310 5.79 14.44 -26.64
C GLY A 310 5.54 14.02 -25.19
N ALA A 311 4.27 13.91 -24.78
CA ALA A 311 3.87 13.51 -23.43
C ALA A 311 3.61 11.99 -23.27
N ARG A 312 3.71 11.19 -24.33
CA ARG A 312 3.25 9.78 -24.36
C ARG A 312 3.77 8.92 -23.23
N TYR A 313 5.05 9.00 -22.93
CA TYR A 313 5.63 8.18 -21.86
C TYR A 313 5.15 8.61 -20.46
N GLY A 314 4.97 9.92 -20.26
CA GLY A 314 4.36 10.44 -19.04
C GLY A 314 2.90 10.03 -18.89
N LEU A 315 2.12 10.05 -19.99
CA LEU A 315 0.73 9.57 -19.98
C LEU A 315 0.63 8.08 -19.66
N ILE A 316 1.48 7.26 -20.28
CA ILE A 316 1.51 5.81 -20.03
C ILE A 316 1.93 5.55 -18.57
N SER A 317 2.98 6.22 -18.08
CA SER A 317 3.43 6.06 -16.69
C SER A 317 2.35 6.53 -15.70
N ALA A 318 1.69 7.66 -15.95
CA ALA A 318 0.58 8.12 -15.12
C ALA A 318 -0.58 7.11 -15.10
N SER A 319 -0.92 6.53 -16.27
CA SER A 319 -1.96 5.49 -16.36
C SER A 319 -1.61 4.25 -15.55
N ILE A 320 -0.37 3.78 -15.62
CA ILE A 320 0.08 2.60 -14.88
C ILE A 320 0.08 2.87 -13.37
N VAL A 321 0.55 4.05 -12.95
CA VAL A 321 0.59 4.43 -11.53
C VAL A 321 -0.83 4.57 -10.97
N VAL A 322 -1.75 5.24 -11.67
CA VAL A 322 -3.15 5.36 -11.24
C VAL A 322 -3.81 3.99 -11.17
N PHE A 323 -3.65 3.16 -12.20
CA PHE A 323 -4.17 1.79 -12.18
C PHE A 323 -3.70 1.01 -10.97
N ASN A 324 -2.39 1.07 -10.67
CA ASN A 324 -1.81 0.35 -9.53
C ASN A 324 -2.34 0.89 -8.20
N LEU A 325 -2.45 2.21 -8.04
CA LEU A 325 -2.99 2.82 -6.82
C LEU A 325 -4.43 2.40 -6.55
N VAL A 326 -5.27 2.34 -7.60
CA VAL A 326 -6.69 1.99 -7.46
C VAL A 326 -6.90 0.50 -7.19
N ILE A 327 -6.20 -0.39 -7.91
CA ILE A 327 -6.38 -1.84 -7.74
C ILE A 327 -5.92 -2.32 -6.35
N THR A 328 -4.97 -1.60 -5.75
CA THR A 328 -4.41 -1.93 -4.43
C THR A 328 -5.04 -1.14 -3.29
N ASP A 329 -5.95 -0.20 -3.58
CA ASP A 329 -6.61 0.59 -2.54
C ASP A 329 -7.60 -0.25 -1.74
N PHE A 330 -7.48 -0.12 -0.43
CA PHE A 330 -8.35 -0.78 0.54
C PHE A 330 -9.34 0.21 1.17
N GLY A 331 -8.84 1.39 1.55
CA GLY A 331 -9.56 2.30 2.43
C GLY A 331 -10.88 2.79 1.84
N LEU A 332 -10.83 3.39 0.66
CA LEU A 332 -12.03 3.93 0.02
C LEU A 332 -13.07 2.84 -0.33
N PRO A 333 -12.70 1.70 -0.97
CA PRO A 333 -13.65 0.62 -1.22
C PRO A 333 -14.25 0.00 0.04
N LYS A 334 -13.55 0.02 1.17
CA LYS A 334 -14.07 -0.46 2.46
C LYS A 334 -15.22 0.39 2.96
N VAL A 335 -15.12 1.73 2.85
CA VAL A 335 -16.14 2.69 3.34
C VAL A 335 -17.36 2.75 2.39
N ILE A 336 -17.12 2.88 1.08
CA ILE A 336 -18.20 3.20 0.13
C ILE A 336 -18.57 2.04 -0.80
N GLY A 337 -17.82 0.95 -0.74
CA GLY A 337 -18.01 -0.19 -1.65
C GLY A 337 -19.33 -0.95 -1.44
N GLY A 338 -19.87 -0.98 -0.22
CA GLY A 338 -21.07 -1.74 0.09
C GLY A 338 -20.92 -3.22 -0.29
N GLN A 339 -21.81 -3.70 -1.17
CA GLN A 339 -21.77 -5.08 -1.69
C GLN A 339 -20.85 -5.27 -2.91
N TYR A 340 -20.23 -4.19 -3.40
CA TYR A 340 -19.31 -4.25 -4.53
C TYR A 340 -17.90 -4.59 -4.05
N ASN A 341 -17.59 -5.87 -3.98
CA ASN A 341 -16.33 -6.35 -3.45
C ASN A 341 -15.16 -6.06 -4.39
N MET A 342 -14.03 -5.63 -3.80
CA MET A 342 -12.73 -5.48 -4.47
C MET A 342 -11.68 -6.37 -3.80
N LEU A 343 -10.64 -6.75 -4.54
CA LEU A 343 -9.59 -7.69 -4.09
C LEU A 343 -8.97 -7.30 -2.75
N ALA A 344 -8.62 -6.03 -2.56
CA ALA A 344 -8.03 -5.58 -1.31
C ALA A 344 -8.99 -5.72 -0.12
N VAL A 345 -10.29 -5.46 -0.33
CA VAL A 345 -11.33 -5.65 0.69
C VAL A 345 -11.55 -7.14 0.97
N ASP A 346 -11.46 -8.00 -0.05
CA ASP A 346 -11.59 -9.45 0.15
C ASP A 346 -10.46 -10.02 1.00
N ILE A 347 -9.21 -9.54 0.86
CA ILE A 347 -8.13 -9.92 1.78
C ILE A 347 -8.55 -9.66 3.23
N TYR A 348 -9.06 -8.46 3.50
CA TYR A 348 -9.52 -8.09 4.84
C TYR A 348 -10.68 -8.97 5.33
N LYS A 349 -11.69 -9.21 4.48
CA LYS A 349 -12.84 -10.06 4.81
C LYS A 349 -12.42 -11.51 5.09
N GLN A 350 -11.48 -12.06 4.31
CA GLN A 350 -10.97 -13.41 4.53
C GLN A 350 -10.19 -13.51 5.84
N VAL A 351 -9.28 -12.56 6.10
CA VAL A 351 -8.39 -12.62 7.26
C VAL A 351 -9.10 -12.23 8.55
N ILE A 352 -9.76 -11.06 8.59
CA ILE A 352 -10.40 -10.53 9.81
C ILE A 352 -11.82 -11.06 9.96
N GLY A 353 -12.59 -11.06 8.87
CA GLY A 353 -14.00 -11.47 8.93
C GLY A 353 -14.20 -12.97 9.06
N GLN A 354 -13.43 -13.78 8.32
CA GLN A 354 -13.59 -15.24 8.28
C GLN A 354 -12.45 -16.01 8.97
N GLN A 355 -11.41 -15.32 9.43
CA GLN A 355 -10.21 -15.92 10.03
C GLN A 355 -9.53 -16.97 9.13
N ASN A 356 -9.76 -16.87 7.82
CA ASN A 356 -9.19 -17.76 6.81
C ASN A 356 -7.91 -17.17 6.23
N PHE A 357 -6.81 -17.40 6.92
CA PHE A 357 -5.50 -16.82 6.57
C PHE A 357 -4.94 -17.41 5.26
N GLU A 358 -5.16 -18.70 5.00
CA GLU A 358 -4.71 -19.38 3.79
C GLU A 358 -5.40 -18.79 2.55
N MET A 359 -6.71 -18.60 2.59
CA MET A 359 -7.45 -17.94 1.52
C MET A 359 -7.04 -16.45 1.40
N GLY A 360 -6.82 -15.76 2.53
CA GLY A 360 -6.26 -14.42 2.53
C GLY A 360 -4.91 -14.33 1.80
N ALA A 361 -4.04 -15.34 1.99
CA ALA A 361 -2.77 -15.44 1.27
C ALA A 361 -2.99 -15.66 -0.24
N VAL A 362 -3.95 -16.49 -0.64
CA VAL A 362 -4.30 -16.69 -2.07
C VAL A 362 -4.77 -15.40 -2.71
N VAL A 363 -5.72 -14.69 -2.09
CA VAL A 363 -6.23 -13.40 -2.61
C VAL A 363 -5.10 -12.37 -2.71
N SER A 364 -4.20 -12.36 -1.72
CA SER A 364 -3.01 -11.50 -1.73
C SER A 364 -2.08 -11.81 -2.90
N MET A 365 -1.87 -13.09 -3.22
CA MET A 365 -1.08 -13.49 -4.40
C MET A 365 -1.76 -13.10 -5.71
N VAL A 366 -3.09 -13.24 -5.80
CA VAL A 366 -3.88 -12.80 -6.96
C VAL A 366 -3.76 -11.29 -7.15
N LEU A 367 -3.81 -10.49 -6.07
CA LEU A 367 -3.64 -9.04 -6.13
C LEU A 367 -2.20 -8.63 -6.48
N LEU A 368 -1.21 -9.40 -6.03
CA LEU A 368 0.20 -9.10 -6.27
C LEU A 368 0.58 -9.20 -7.75
N VAL A 369 -0.03 -10.12 -8.51
CA VAL A 369 0.29 -10.34 -9.93
C VAL A 369 0.07 -9.07 -10.77
N PRO A 370 -1.13 -8.45 -10.84
CA PRO A 370 -1.34 -7.23 -11.62
C PRO A 370 -0.51 -6.05 -11.12
N ALA A 371 -0.26 -5.93 -9.81
CA ALA A 371 0.58 -4.90 -9.24
C ALA A 371 2.05 -5.03 -9.68
N MET A 372 2.60 -6.24 -9.67
CA MET A 372 3.96 -6.51 -10.17
C MET A 372 4.06 -6.27 -11.69
N MET A 373 3.06 -6.67 -12.47
CA MET A 373 3.02 -6.42 -13.91
C MET A 373 2.99 -4.91 -14.22
N ALA A 374 2.14 -4.16 -13.52
CA ALA A 374 2.06 -2.71 -13.65
C ALA A 374 3.41 -2.05 -13.31
N PHE A 375 4.05 -2.46 -12.20
CA PHE A 375 5.37 -1.97 -11.83
C PHE A 375 6.44 -2.27 -12.88
N ALA A 376 6.50 -3.50 -13.39
CA ALA A 376 7.48 -3.89 -14.42
C ALA A 376 7.31 -3.06 -15.70
N LEU A 377 6.05 -2.84 -16.11
CA LEU A 377 5.71 -2.03 -17.27
C LEU A 377 6.09 -0.55 -17.07
N ASP A 378 5.80 0.03 -15.89
CA ASP A 378 6.19 1.40 -15.57
C ASP A 378 7.71 1.58 -15.64
N ARG A 379 8.49 0.64 -15.08
CA ARG A 379 9.95 0.66 -15.18
C ARG A 379 10.47 0.61 -16.62
N TYR A 380 9.85 -0.20 -17.45
CA TYR A 380 10.20 -0.26 -18.87
C TYR A 380 9.93 1.06 -19.60
N VAL A 381 8.78 1.68 -19.31
CA VAL A 381 8.37 2.97 -19.89
C VAL A 381 9.28 4.11 -19.43
N GLN A 382 9.59 4.18 -18.14
CA GLN A 382 10.48 5.21 -17.57
C GLN A 382 11.89 5.17 -18.18
N LYS A 383 12.44 3.97 -18.42
CA LYS A 383 13.76 3.84 -19.09
C LYS A 383 13.75 4.47 -20.48
N LYS A 384 12.65 4.32 -21.24
CA LYS A 384 12.51 4.93 -22.57
C LYS A 384 12.33 6.45 -22.50
N GLN A 385 11.67 6.96 -21.49
CA GLN A 385 11.49 8.40 -21.26
C GLN A 385 12.83 9.10 -21.01
N VAL A 386 13.67 8.54 -20.12
CA VAL A 386 14.99 9.10 -19.83
C VAL A 386 15.89 9.14 -21.06
N ALA A 387 15.82 8.12 -21.93
CA ALA A 387 16.61 8.07 -23.16
C ALA A 387 16.24 9.16 -24.19
N GLN A 388 15.06 9.76 -24.10
CA GLN A 388 14.60 10.84 -25.00
C GLN A 388 14.94 12.26 -24.51
N LEU A 389 15.40 12.41 -23.28
CA LEU A 389 15.81 13.70 -22.73
C LEU A 389 17.09 14.17 -23.43
N SER A 390 16.92 15.07 -24.40
CA SER A 390 18.04 15.74 -25.04
C SER A 390 18.54 16.88 -24.13
N SER A 391 19.85 16.96 -23.94
CA SER A 391 20.49 18.06 -23.20
C SER A 391 20.31 19.45 -23.85
N ARG A 392 19.68 19.50 -25.05
CA ARG A 392 19.45 20.71 -25.84
C ARG A 392 17.98 21.13 -25.92
N SER A 393 17.07 20.52 -25.15
CA SER A 393 15.65 20.90 -25.16
C SER A 393 15.45 22.30 -24.57
N VAL A 394 14.64 23.13 -25.24
CA VAL A 394 14.26 24.46 -24.79
C VAL A 394 12.87 24.39 -24.16
N ALA A 395 12.71 24.97 -22.96
CA ALA A 395 11.42 24.98 -22.28
C ALA A 395 10.40 25.80 -23.09
N TYR A 396 9.17 25.29 -23.17
CA TYR A 396 8.08 25.99 -23.85
C TYR A 396 7.55 27.13 -23.01
N GLU A 397 7.50 28.35 -23.58
CA GLU A 397 6.87 29.52 -22.98
C GLU A 397 5.49 29.77 -23.61
N PRO A 398 4.41 29.75 -22.82
CA PRO A 398 3.06 29.94 -23.35
C PRO A 398 2.84 31.40 -23.78
N LYS A 399 2.24 31.60 -24.96
CA LYS A 399 1.83 32.92 -25.43
C LYS A 399 0.44 33.27 -24.89
N PRO A 400 0.19 34.54 -24.48
CA PRO A 400 -1.08 34.96 -23.94
C PRO A 400 -2.20 34.85 -24.99
N ASN A 401 -3.28 34.15 -24.61
CA ASN A 401 -4.50 34.01 -25.40
C ASN A 401 -5.71 34.08 -24.46
N ARG A 402 -6.37 35.22 -24.42
CA ARG A 402 -7.43 35.51 -23.45
C ARG A 402 -8.57 34.49 -23.46
N LYS A 403 -9.00 34.02 -24.64
CA LYS A 403 -10.08 33.01 -24.75
C LYS A 403 -9.64 31.66 -24.19
N PHE A 404 -8.45 31.22 -24.59
CA PHE A 404 -7.87 29.95 -24.11
C PHE A 404 -7.58 30.00 -22.61
N ASP A 405 -7.00 31.10 -22.10
CA ASP A 405 -6.69 31.27 -20.69
C ASP A 405 -7.96 31.28 -19.82
N THR A 406 -9.09 31.86 -20.30
CA THR A 406 -10.37 31.82 -19.61
C THR A 406 -10.95 30.40 -19.54
N ILE A 407 -10.86 29.63 -20.63
CA ILE A 407 -11.31 28.22 -20.63
C ILE A 407 -10.47 27.39 -19.64
N CYS A 408 -9.15 27.56 -19.67
CA CYS A 408 -8.25 26.88 -18.73
C CYS A 408 -8.54 27.26 -17.29
N LEU A 409 -8.79 28.54 -17.01
CA LEU A 409 -9.14 29.03 -15.68
C LEU A 409 -10.45 28.41 -15.20
N SER A 410 -11.51 28.40 -16.03
CA SER A 410 -12.80 27.83 -15.71
C SER A 410 -12.69 26.32 -15.42
N TYR A 411 -11.95 25.58 -16.26
CA TYR A 411 -11.71 24.17 -16.07
C TYR A 411 -10.96 23.86 -14.76
N CYS A 412 -9.84 24.57 -14.51
CA CYS A 412 -9.07 24.40 -13.29
C CYS A 412 -9.87 24.78 -12.04
N SER A 413 -10.73 25.80 -12.15
CA SER A 413 -11.63 26.22 -11.07
C SER A 413 -12.68 25.16 -10.75
N MET A 414 -13.25 24.50 -11.77
CA MET A 414 -14.22 23.41 -11.58
C MET A 414 -13.59 22.22 -10.85
N VAL A 415 -12.39 21.79 -11.28
CA VAL A 415 -11.67 20.69 -10.61
C VAL A 415 -11.26 21.08 -9.18
N ALA A 416 -10.77 22.30 -8.99
CA ALA A 416 -10.39 22.81 -7.67
C ALA A 416 -11.62 22.88 -6.72
N LEU A 417 -12.77 23.35 -7.23
CA LEU A 417 -14.01 23.39 -6.47
C LEU A 417 -14.46 21.99 -6.03
N PHE A 418 -14.36 21.00 -6.93
CA PHE A 418 -14.67 19.62 -6.60
C PHE A 418 -13.75 19.09 -5.48
N ILE A 419 -12.44 19.31 -5.57
CA ILE A 419 -11.49 18.90 -4.51
C ILE A 419 -11.82 19.56 -3.18
N LEU A 420 -12.04 20.89 -3.19
CA LEU A 420 -12.35 21.64 -1.98
C LEU A 420 -13.71 21.27 -1.39
N SER A 421 -14.72 20.97 -2.21
CA SER A 421 -16.04 20.58 -1.74
C SER A 421 -16.00 19.31 -0.89
N LEU A 422 -15.23 18.30 -1.28
CA LEU A 422 -15.10 17.07 -0.49
C LEU A 422 -14.45 17.35 0.88
N ILE A 423 -13.43 18.19 0.94
CA ILE A 423 -12.79 18.56 2.21
C ILE A 423 -13.72 19.39 3.09
N ILE A 424 -14.44 20.36 2.51
CA ILE A 424 -15.39 21.20 3.24
C ILE A 424 -16.52 20.34 3.83
N ILE A 425 -17.02 19.35 3.08
CA ILE A 425 -18.05 18.44 3.56
C ILE A 425 -17.53 17.55 4.68
N CYS A 426 -16.29 17.03 4.60
CA CYS A 426 -15.68 16.31 5.71
C CYS A 426 -15.60 17.16 6.97
N GLN A 427 -15.19 18.44 6.81
CA GLN A 427 -15.15 19.37 7.94
C GLN A 427 -16.54 19.68 8.50
N TYR A 428 -17.53 19.83 7.63
CA TYR A 428 -18.92 19.99 8.06
C TYR A 428 -19.41 18.75 8.80
N ALA A 429 -19.18 17.54 8.27
CA ALA A 429 -19.51 16.28 8.91
C ALA A 429 -18.89 16.16 10.32
N ALA A 430 -17.62 16.56 10.46
CA ALA A 430 -16.91 16.57 11.73
C ALA A 430 -17.51 17.50 12.80
N LEU A 431 -18.21 18.55 12.37
CA LEU A 431 -18.78 19.56 13.27
C LEU A 431 -20.27 19.38 13.55
N VAL A 432 -21.03 18.71 12.68
CA VAL A 432 -22.47 18.48 12.83
C VAL A 432 -22.74 17.50 13.96
N LYS A 433 -23.65 17.86 14.88
CA LYS A 433 -23.94 17.02 16.05
C LYS A 433 -24.61 15.69 15.70
N LEU A 434 -25.60 15.70 14.81
CA LEU A 434 -26.30 14.49 14.38
C LEU A 434 -26.93 14.70 13.00
N TRP A 435 -26.33 14.15 11.97
CA TRP A 435 -26.86 14.21 10.61
C TRP A 435 -27.99 13.19 10.39
N PRO A 436 -29.09 13.51 9.71
CA PRO A 436 -29.53 14.86 9.25
C PRO A 436 -30.43 15.59 10.26
N TYR A 437 -30.58 15.10 11.48
CA TYR A 437 -31.63 15.52 12.43
C TYR A 437 -31.24 16.75 13.24
N ASN A 438 -29.98 16.94 13.59
CA ASN A 438 -29.48 18.06 14.36
C ASN A 438 -28.25 18.68 13.71
N LEU A 439 -28.49 19.71 12.90
CA LEU A 439 -27.49 20.39 12.11
C LEU A 439 -26.66 21.44 12.89
N ASN A 440 -26.91 21.58 14.20
CA ASN A 440 -26.11 22.49 15.03
C ASN A 440 -24.64 22.05 15.02
N LEU A 441 -23.75 23.02 14.86
CA LEU A 441 -22.32 22.80 14.89
C LEU A 441 -21.79 22.70 16.32
N GLY A 442 -20.83 21.82 16.54
CA GLY A 442 -20.21 21.62 17.84
C GLY A 442 -18.94 20.81 17.75
N LEU A 443 -18.23 20.71 18.86
CA LEU A 443 -16.99 19.91 18.95
C LEU A 443 -17.20 18.54 19.61
N GLY A 444 -18.44 18.09 19.77
CA GLY A 444 -18.75 16.81 20.43
C GLY A 444 -18.12 15.61 19.73
N ASN A 445 -18.05 15.64 18.39
CA ASN A 445 -17.44 14.56 17.58
C ASN A 445 -15.90 14.46 17.74
N TYR A 446 -15.27 15.43 18.39
CA TYR A 446 -13.84 15.39 18.73
C TYR A 446 -13.57 14.76 20.10
N ASN A 447 -14.61 14.31 20.81
CA ASN A 447 -14.43 13.56 22.05
C ASN A 447 -14.24 12.06 21.77
N PHE A 448 -13.04 11.73 21.27
CA PHE A 448 -12.72 10.37 20.81
C PHE A 448 -12.68 9.32 21.91
N ASP A 449 -12.53 9.72 23.17
CA ASP A 449 -12.42 8.77 24.30
C ASP A 449 -13.75 8.06 24.62
N VAL A 450 -14.86 8.55 24.12
CA VAL A 450 -16.19 7.92 24.24
C VAL A 450 -16.63 7.19 22.99
N MET A 451 -15.75 7.12 21.97
CA MET A 451 -16.04 6.51 20.67
C MET A 451 -15.19 5.26 20.46
N ASP A 452 -15.64 4.36 19.58
CA ASP A 452 -14.86 3.21 19.17
C ASP A 452 -13.62 3.64 18.40
N GLY A 453 -12.48 2.95 18.61
CA GLY A 453 -11.25 3.23 17.84
C GLY A 453 -10.03 3.63 18.67
N GLY A 454 -10.11 3.56 20.01
CA GLY A 454 -8.94 3.75 20.89
C GLY A 454 -8.67 5.18 21.33
N GLY A 455 -9.65 6.07 21.19
CA GLY A 455 -9.61 7.41 21.77
C GLY A 455 -8.50 8.32 21.22
N TRP A 456 -8.12 9.33 21.99
CA TRP A 456 -7.00 10.22 21.68
C TRP A 456 -5.64 9.51 21.67
N ALA A 457 -5.53 8.35 22.32
CA ALA A 457 -4.32 7.54 22.30
C ALA A 457 -3.99 7.08 20.86
N SER A 458 -4.99 6.72 20.05
CA SER A 458 -4.78 6.32 18.65
C SER A 458 -4.19 7.46 17.81
N TYR A 459 -4.61 8.70 18.05
CA TYR A 459 -4.03 9.87 17.41
C TYR A 459 -2.57 10.10 17.85
N GLY A 460 -2.29 9.99 19.16
CA GLY A 460 -0.93 10.05 19.71
C GLY A 460 -0.02 8.99 19.10
N ASN A 461 -0.48 7.75 19.02
CA ASN A 461 0.23 6.64 18.38
C ASN A 461 0.55 6.91 16.92
N SER A 462 -0.38 7.51 16.16
CA SER A 462 -0.13 7.88 14.76
C SER A 462 0.96 8.95 14.62
N ILE A 463 0.96 9.97 15.49
CA ILE A 463 2.03 10.98 15.51
C ILE A 463 3.37 10.31 15.85
N GLN A 464 3.40 9.42 16.84
CA GLN A 464 4.59 8.67 17.23
C GLN A 464 5.10 7.80 16.07
N LEU A 465 4.21 7.04 15.42
CA LEU A 465 4.54 6.25 14.24
C LEU A 465 5.13 7.12 13.13
N ALA A 466 4.48 8.24 12.81
CA ALA A 466 4.90 9.13 11.74
C ALA A 466 6.28 9.75 12.02
N PHE A 467 6.51 10.19 13.26
CA PHE A 467 7.80 10.76 13.67
C PHE A 467 8.93 9.71 13.62
N LEU A 468 8.69 8.52 14.18
CA LEU A 468 9.68 7.43 14.16
C LEU A 468 9.95 6.95 12.73
N THR A 469 8.92 6.81 11.92
CA THR A 469 9.04 6.43 10.50
C THR A 469 9.83 7.48 9.72
N ALA A 470 9.55 8.77 9.94
CA ALA A 470 10.29 9.85 9.31
C ALA A 470 11.75 9.86 9.72
N LEU A 471 12.05 9.71 11.01
CA LEU A 471 13.41 9.75 11.54
C LEU A 471 14.21 8.51 11.09
N VAL A 472 13.75 7.32 11.47
CA VAL A 472 14.45 6.06 11.20
C VAL A 472 14.48 5.77 9.69
N GLY A 473 13.35 5.94 9.01
CA GLY A 473 13.24 5.71 7.58
C GLY A 473 14.14 6.61 6.77
N THR A 474 14.23 7.91 7.10
CA THR A 474 15.14 8.83 6.41
C THR A 474 16.60 8.40 6.56
N ILE A 475 17.03 8.00 7.76
CA ILE A 475 18.39 7.55 8.01
C ILE A 475 18.69 6.28 7.21
N VAL A 476 17.83 5.27 7.29
CA VAL A 476 18.00 3.97 6.63
C VAL A 476 18.01 4.13 5.10
N VAL A 477 17.03 4.88 4.57
CA VAL A 477 16.86 5.05 3.12
C VAL A 477 17.99 5.89 2.53
N PHE A 478 18.32 7.03 3.16
CA PHE A 478 19.38 7.91 2.65
C PHE A 478 20.76 7.24 2.71
N SER A 479 21.04 6.51 3.80
CA SER A 479 22.27 5.71 3.92
C SER A 479 22.35 4.63 2.84
N GLY A 480 21.28 3.88 2.60
CA GLY A 480 21.22 2.87 1.55
C GLY A 480 21.42 3.48 0.15
N ALA A 481 20.78 4.60 -0.14
CA ALA A 481 20.94 5.32 -1.40
C ALA A 481 22.37 5.83 -1.60
N TYR A 482 22.99 6.38 -0.55
CA TYR A 482 24.38 6.84 -0.58
C TYR A 482 25.33 5.68 -0.92
N MET A 483 25.20 4.54 -0.23
CA MET A 483 26.05 3.37 -0.48
C MET A 483 25.93 2.91 -1.93
N VAL A 484 24.72 2.80 -2.46
CA VAL A 484 24.49 2.38 -3.85
C VAL A 484 25.08 3.34 -4.86
N GLU A 485 24.95 4.66 -4.65
CA GLU A 485 25.36 5.65 -5.65
C GLU A 485 26.86 5.93 -5.64
N LYS A 486 27.51 5.86 -4.46
CA LYS A 486 28.89 6.33 -4.28
C LYS A 486 29.94 5.21 -4.16
N ILE A 487 29.54 3.94 -4.00
CA ILE A 487 30.49 2.82 -3.93
C ILE A 487 31.11 2.53 -5.30
N ASN A 488 32.41 2.28 -5.31
CA ASN A 488 33.14 1.82 -6.49
C ASN A 488 33.32 0.29 -6.46
N GLY A 489 32.99 -0.38 -7.55
CA GLY A 489 33.03 -1.84 -7.64
C GLY A 489 31.78 -2.52 -7.08
N PHE A 490 31.91 -3.77 -6.64
CA PHE A 490 30.85 -4.59 -6.03
C PHE A 490 29.53 -4.62 -6.81
N LEU A 491 29.57 -4.68 -8.14
CA LEU A 491 28.43 -4.59 -9.04
C LEU A 491 27.27 -5.54 -8.67
N LEU A 492 27.60 -6.78 -8.27
CA LEU A 492 26.57 -7.77 -7.92
C LEU A 492 25.78 -7.35 -6.66
N ILE A 493 26.50 -6.91 -5.61
CA ILE A 493 25.88 -6.47 -4.34
C ILE A 493 25.04 -5.20 -4.60
N ARG A 494 25.58 -4.27 -5.39
CA ARG A 494 24.87 -3.04 -5.79
C ARG A 494 23.59 -3.34 -6.57
N SER A 495 23.65 -4.24 -7.57
CA SER A 495 22.47 -4.64 -8.35
C SER A 495 21.43 -5.36 -7.51
N GLY A 496 21.88 -6.28 -6.63
CA GLY A 496 20.98 -6.99 -5.72
C GLY A 496 20.30 -6.05 -4.73
N PHE A 497 21.04 -5.11 -4.15
CA PHE A 497 20.47 -4.09 -3.28
C PHE A 497 19.47 -3.20 -4.02
N GLN A 498 19.79 -2.72 -5.22
CA GLN A 498 18.87 -1.92 -6.04
C GLN A 498 17.59 -2.69 -6.35
N PHE A 499 17.69 -3.97 -6.65
CA PHE A 499 16.52 -4.81 -6.89
C PHE A 499 15.63 -4.87 -5.63
N LEU A 500 16.22 -5.18 -4.46
CA LEU A 500 15.47 -5.20 -3.18
C LEU A 500 14.86 -3.84 -2.83
N ALA A 501 15.58 -2.75 -3.05
CA ALA A 501 15.11 -1.39 -2.77
C ALA A 501 13.93 -0.95 -3.68
N MET A 502 13.80 -1.59 -4.85
CA MET A 502 12.71 -1.29 -5.80
C MET A 502 11.47 -2.17 -5.60
N MET A 503 11.59 -3.34 -4.95
CA MET A 503 10.47 -4.27 -4.74
C MET A 503 9.29 -3.69 -3.95
N PRO A 504 9.48 -2.89 -2.89
CA PRO A 504 8.36 -2.41 -2.08
C PRO A 504 7.29 -1.66 -2.87
N MET A 505 7.67 -0.97 -3.95
CA MET A 505 6.72 -0.24 -4.80
C MET A 505 5.76 -1.17 -5.57
N ALA A 506 6.16 -2.43 -5.78
CA ALA A 506 5.36 -3.43 -6.47
C ALA A 506 4.41 -4.17 -5.53
N ILE A 507 4.55 -4.00 -4.20
CA ILE A 507 3.84 -4.80 -3.21
C ILE A 507 2.74 -3.97 -2.57
N PRO A 508 1.45 -4.36 -2.72
CA PRO A 508 0.34 -3.71 -2.05
C PRO A 508 0.48 -3.72 -0.53
N GLY A 509 0.04 -2.65 0.15
CA GLY A 509 0.12 -2.55 1.60
C GLY A 509 -0.55 -3.71 2.32
N MET A 510 -1.76 -4.12 1.90
CA MET A 510 -2.48 -5.25 2.47
C MET A 510 -1.70 -6.56 2.38
N VAL A 511 -1.05 -6.79 1.25
CA VAL A 511 -0.21 -7.98 1.01
C VAL A 511 0.99 -7.98 1.97
N LEU A 512 1.64 -6.82 2.13
CA LEU A 512 2.78 -6.69 3.04
C LEU A 512 2.35 -6.89 4.51
N GLY A 513 1.23 -6.28 4.93
CA GLY A 513 0.70 -6.44 6.29
C GLY A 513 0.38 -7.90 6.63
N LEU A 514 -0.29 -8.61 5.72
CA LEU A 514 -0.59 -10.04 5.90
C LEU A 514 0.69 -10.90 5.91
N ALA A 515 1.65 -10.59 5.03
CA ALA A 515 2.93 -11.28 5.01
C ALA A 515 3.69 -11.15 6.35
N TYR A 516 3.58 -9.99 6.99
CA TYR A 516 4.15 -9.74 8.32
C TYR A 516 3.51 -10.62 9.40
N ILE A 517 2.20 -10.87 9.35
CA ILE A 517 1.56 -11.82 10.28
C ILE A 517 2.21 -13.20 10.14
N PHE A 518 2.30 -13.74 8.93
CA PHE A 518 2.84 -15.08 8.71
C PHE A 518 4.31 -15.24 9.14
N PHE A 519 5.10 -14.18 9.05
CA PHE A 519 6.50 -14.24 9.40
C PHE A 519 6.76 -13.89 10.86
N PHE A 520 6.24 -12.75 11.35
CA PHE A 520 6.55 -12.25 12.69
C PHE A 520 5.66 -12.83 13.79
N ASN A 521 4.40 -13.20 13.48
CA ASN A 521 3.52 -13.85 14.45
C ASN A 521 3.75 -15.38 14.49
N ASN A 522 5.00 -15.80 14.43
CA ASN A 522 5.39 -17.21 14.54
C ASN A 522 6.25 -17.38 15.80
N PRO A 523 5.80 -18.16 16.82
CA PRO A 523 6.55 -18.37 18.05
C PRO A 523 7.95 -18.96 17.84
N ALA A 524 8.20 -19.67 16.73
CA ALA A 524 9.52 -20.19 16.39
C ALA A 524 10.46 -19.12 15.84
N ASN A 525 9.96 -17.93 15.49
CA ASN A 525 10.78 -16.84 14.96
C ASN A 525 11.35 -16.02 16.13
N PRO A 526 12.68 -15.83 16.23
CA PRO A 526 13.28 -15.01 17.28
C PRO A 526 12.82 -13.55 17.26
N LEU A 527 12.31 -13.04 16.10
CA LEU A 527 11.76 -11.70 15.98
C LEU A 527 10.26 -11.60 16.37
N ASN A 528 9.66 -12.67 16.87
CA ASN A 528 8.26 -12.63 17.33
C ASN A 528 8.02 -11.58 18.41
N SER A 529 9.03 -11.28 19.22
CA SER A 529 8.95 -10.28 20.30
C SER A 529 8.59 -8.87 19.87
N ILE A 530 8.82 -8.52 18.59
CA ILE A 530 8.45 -7.20 18.06
C ILE A 530 7.01 -7.16 17.51
N TYR A 531 6.35 -8.31 17.36
CA TYR A 531 4.96 -8.38 16.87
C TYR A 531 4.01 -7.73 17.88
N GLY A 532 3.03 -6.95 17.37
CA GLY A 532 2.09 -6.19 18.20
C GLY A 532 2.67 -4.93 18.86
N THR A 533 3.94 -4.57 18.59
CA THR A 533 4.58 -3.36 19.11
C THR A 533 4.64 -2.23 18.08
N MET A 534 4.92 -1.01 18.53
CA MET A 534 5.17 0.14 17.63
C MET A 534 6.35 -0.13 16.67
N VAL A 535 7.31 -0.96 17.06
CA VAL A 535 8.50 -1.25 16.25
C VAL A 535 8.13 -1.93 14.94
N ILE A 536 7.24 -2.94 14.97
CA ILE A 536 6.83 -3.62 13.73
C ILE A 536 6.05 -2.71 12.80
N LEU A 537 5.25 -1.78 13.35
CA LEU A 537 4.52 -0.78 12.56
C LEU A 537 5.50 0.17 11.85
N VAL A 538 6.55 0.64 12.55
CA VAL A 538 7.61 1.46 11.95
C VAL A 538 8.35 0.69 10.87
N VAL A 539 8.78 -0.55 11.14
CA VAL A 539 9.49 -1.39 10.16
C VAL A 539 8.64 -1.63 8.92
N CYS A 540 7.36 -1.96 9.08
CA CYS A 540 6.43 -2.18 7.98
C CYS A 540 6.24 -0.90 7.15
N THR A 541 6.02 0.24 7.80
CA THR A 541 5.77 1.52 7.14
C THR A 541 7.02 2.04 6.40
N VAL A 542 8.21 1.96 7.01
CA VAL A 542 9.49 2.29 6.34
C VAL A 542 9.69 1.41 5.13
N THR A 543 9.45 0.10 5.25
CA THR A 543 9.60 -0.86 4.14
C THR A 543 8.61 -0.56 3.02
N HIS A 544 7.35 -0.31 3.33
CA HIS A 544 6.32 -0.01 2.33
C HIS A 544 6.63 1.24 1.50
N PHE A 545 7.09 2.31 2.14
CA PHE A 545 7.41 3.59 1.48
C PHE A 545 8.89 3.75 1.10
N TYR A 546 9.68 2.66 1.17
CA TYR A 546 11.12 2.68 0.92
C TYR A 546 11.49 3.18 -0.47
N THR A 547 10.84 2.64 -1.50
CA THR A 547 11.25 2.84 -2.91
C THR A 547 11.22 4.29 -3.35
N VAL A 548 10.13 5.02 -3.08
CA VAL A 548 9.98 6.42 -3.48
C VAL A 548 11.01 7.30 -2.77
N SER A 549 11.18 7.07 -1.48
CA SER A 549 12.21 7.74 -0.66
C SER A 549 13.63 7.46 -1.18
N HIS A 550 13.92 6.21 -1.55
CA HIS A 550 15.20 5.80 -2.10
C HIS A 550 15.49 6.46 -3.46
N LEU A 551 14.51 6.50 -4.35
CA LEU A 551 14.66 7.17 -5.64
C LEU A 551 14.90 8.67 -5.50
N THR A 552 14.23 9.33 -4.55
CA THR A 552 14.45 10.74 -4.23
C THR A 552 15.88 10.97 -3.75
N ALA A 553 16.37 10.14 -2.84
CA ALA A 553 17.74 10.21 -2.34
C ALA A 553 18.77 9.99 -3.47
N VAL A 554 18.61 8.94 -4.28
CA VAL A 554 19.50 8.64 -5.42
C VAL A 554 19.53 9.79 -6.42
N THR A 555 18.38 10.39 -6.70
CA THR A 555 18.28 11.53 -7.63
C THR A 555 19.06 12.74 -7.11
N ALA A 556 18.92 13.06 -5.83
CA ALA A 556 19.68 14.15 -5.20
C ALA A 556 21.19 13.88 -5.20
N LEU A 557 21.60 12.65 -4.88
CA LEU A 557 23.00 12.24 -4.87
C LEU A 557 23.65 12.27 -6.25
N LYS A 558 22.90 11.98 -7.32
CA LYS A 558 23.37 12.07 -8.72
C LYS A 558 23.56 13.51 -9.18
N GLN A 559 22.87 14.47 -8.59
CA GLN A 559 23.02 15.89 -8.90
C GLN A 559 24.25 16.52 -8.23
N MET A 560 24.88 15.81 -7.28
CA MET A 560 26.14 16.26 -6.66
C MET A 560 27.31 16.09 -7.62
N ASP A 561 28.18 17.10 -7.64
CA ASP A 561 29.41 17.05 -8.40
C ASP A 561 30.35 15.98 -7.86
N ARG A 562 30.92 15.18 -8.77
CA ARG A 562 31.91 14.13 -8.44
C ARG A 562 33.25 14.69 -7.95
N GLU A 563 33.51 15.97 -8.14
CA GLU A 563 34.71 16.62 -7.65
C GLU A 563 34.82 16.57 -6.12
N PHE A 564 33.70 16.60 -5.40
CA PHE A 564 33.71 16.48 -3.92
C PHE A 564 34.35 15.18 -3.45
N GLU A 565 34.06 14.08 -4.11
CA GLU A 565 34.66 12.78 -3.77
C GLU A 565 36.12 12.71 -4.17
N ALA A 566 36.49 13.30 -5.32
CA ALA A 566 37.88 13.36 -5.80
C ALA A 566 38.76 14.20 -4.84
N VAL A 567 38.27 15.35 -4.39
CA VAL A 567 38.96 16.23 -3.41
C VAL A 567 39.10 15.52 -2.05
N ALA A 568 38.02 14.90 -1.54
CA ALA A 568 38.07 14.16 -0.28
C ALA A 568 39.09 13.00 -0.33
N SER A 569 39.13 12.27 -1.44
CA SER A 569 40.08 11.20 -1.68
C SER A 569 41.53 11.74 -1.72
N SER A 570 41.77 12.85 -2.41
CA SER A 570 43.09 13.52 -2.47
C SER A 570 43.56 13.98 -1.09
N LEU A 571 42.63 14.45 -0.27
CA LEU A 571 42.90 14.87 1.12
C LEU A 571 42.90 13.67 2.11
N LYS A 572 42.79 12.45 1.63
CA LYS A 572 42.75 11.22 2.44
C LYS A 572 41.70 11.26 3.56
N GLN A 573 40.58 11.99 3.35
CA GLN A 573 39.50 12.04 4.33
C GLN A 573 38.61 10.80 4.21
N PRO A 574 38.23 10.17 5.36
CA PRO A 574 37.37 9.01 5.33
C PRO A 574 35.93 9.41 4.89
N PHE A 575 35.22 8.47 4.24
CA PHE A 575 33.90 8.72 3.65
C PHE A 575 32.87 9.28 4.65
N TYR A 576 32.86 8.82 5.90
CA TYR A 576 31.91 9.30 6.91
C TYR A 576 32.06 10.80 7.24
N LYS A 577 33.28 11.35 7.15
CA LYS A 577 33.50 12.79 7.29
C LYS A 577 32.99 13.55 6.08
N LEU A 578 33.18 13.00 4.87
CA LEU A 578 32.62 13.57 3.64
C LEU A 578 31.09 13.58 3.72
N VAL A 579 30.46 12.48 4.15
CA VAL A 579 29.01 12.39 4.33
C VAL A 579 28.52 13.48 5.29
N ALA A 580 29.10 13.54 6.49
CA ALA A 580 28.62 14.47 7.52
C ALA A 580 28.84 15.95 7.18
N LYS A 581 29.98 16.29 6.58
CA LYS A 581 30.38 17.70 6.34
C LYS A 581 29.98 18.24 4.96
N VAL A 582 29.78 17.39 3.97
CA VAL A 582 29.50 17.81 2.59
C VAL A 582 28.18 17.22 2.08
N THR A 583 28.06 15.90 2.05
CA THR A 583 26.90 15.23 1.41
C THR A 583 25.59 15.57 2.12
N VAL A 584 25.52 15.41 3.43
CA VAL A 584 24.31 15.69 4.21
C VAL A 584 23.90 17.17 4.10
N PRO A 585 24.78 18.17 4.31
CA PRO A 585 24.41 19.57 4.13
C PRO A 585 23.95 19.94 2.71
N VAL A 586 24.60 19.41 1.68
CA VAL A 586 24.23 19.68 0.27
C VAL A 586 22.90 19.00 -0.09
N CYS A 587 22.68 17.76 0.36
CA CYS A 587 21.44 17.00 0.13
C CYS A 587 20.35 17.31 1.16
N MET A 588 20.54 18.24 2.11
CA MET A 588 19.58 18.54 3.17
C MET A 588 18.15 18.80 2.65
N PRO A 589 17.91 19.54 1.57
CA PRO A 589 16.58 19.72 1.03
C PRO A 589 15.91 18.37 0.66
N ALA A 590 16.64 17.47 -0.01
CA ALA A 590 16.12 16.16 -0.38
C ALA A 590 15.92 15.24 0.84
N ILE A 591 16.77 15.33 1.86
CA ILE A 591 16.63 14.61 3.14
C ILE A 591 15.32 15.05 3.83
N LEU A 592 15.03 16.34 3.85
CA LEU A 592 13.79 16.87 4.39
C LEU A 592 12.56 16.46 3.55
N ASP A 593 12.69 16.44 2.21
CA ASP A 593 11.64 15.95 1.33
C ASP A 593 11.31 14.46 1.58
N ILE A 594 12.32 13.62 1.84
CA ILE A 594 12.14 12.22 2.24
C ILE A 594 11.45 12.13 3.59
N SER A 595 11.90 12.91 4.56
CA SER A 595 11.34 12.91 5.92
C SER A 595 9.86 13.29 5.93
N ILE A 596 9.47 14.36 5.23
CA ILE A 596 8.06 14.77 5.17
C ILE A 596 7.21 13.79 4.37
N TYR A 597 7.76 13.18 3.31
CA TYR A 597 7.08 12.15 2.56
C TYR A 597 6.76 10.94 3.46
N LEU A 598 7.74 10.46 4.23
CA LEU A 598 7.55 9.36 5.17
C LEU A 598 6.56 9.72 6.29
N PHE A 599 6.63 10.93 6.84
CA PHE A 599 5.73 11.41 7.87
C PHE A 599 4.27 11.42 7.41
N VAL A 600 3.99 12.07 6.28
CA VAL A 600 2.63 12.22 5.74
C VAL A 600 2.03 10.85 5.40
N ASN A 601 2.81 9.97 4.76
CA ASN A 601 2.34 8.64 4.40
C ASN A 601 2.14 7.74 5.62
N ALA A 602 2.96 7.85 6.66
CA ALA A 602 2.78 7.13 7.91
C ALA A 602 1.51 7.58 8.67
N MET A 603 1.19 8.88 8.66
CA MET A 603 -0.06 9.40 9.25
C MET A 603 -1.32 8.93 8.54
N THR A 604 -1.24 8.69 7.23
CA THR A 604 -2.43 8.34 6.40
C THR A 604 -2.54 6.85 6.08
N THR A 605 -1.51 6.05 6.37
CA THR A 605 -1.51 4.61 6.02
C THR A 605 -2.52 3.83 6.84
N VAL A 606 -3.30 2.97 6.16
CA VAL A 606 -4.19 1.98 6.76
C VAL A 606 -3.81 0.60 6.29
N SER A 607 -3.70 0.40 4.97
CA SER A 607 -3.59 -0.90 4.33
C SER A 607 -2.41 -1.75 4.81
N ALA A 608 -1.25 -1.13 5.09
CA ALA A 608 -0.05 -1.85 5.52
C ALA A 608 -0.08 -2.24 7.01
N VAL A 609 -0.83 -1.49 7.84
CA VAL A 609 -0.79 -1.62 9.30
C VAL A 609 -2.04 -2.25 9.90
N ILE A 610 -3.13 -2.38 9.13
CA ILE A 610 -4.43 -2.87 9.59
C ILE A 610 -4.39 -4.28 10.20
N PHE A 611 -3.39 -5.07 9.86
CA PHE A 611 -3.19 -6.42 10.39
C PHE A 611 -2.18 -6.49 11.54
N LEU A 612 -1.51 -5.39 11.88
CA LEU A 612 -0.32 -5.41 12.75
C LEU A 612 -0.48 -4.64 14.05
N TYR A 613 -1.51 -3.78 14.15
CA TYR A 613 -1.76 -3.03 15.36
C TYR A 613 -2.30 -3.92 16.49
N SER A 614 -2.04 -3.52 17.71
CA SER A 614 -2.63 -4.07 18.93
C SER A 614 -3.53 -3.01 19.58
N PRO A 615 -4.34 -3.35 20.60
CA PRO A 615 -5.13 -2.35 21.33
C PRO A 615 -4.31 -1.15 21.83
N ASP A 616 -3.07 -1.38 22.27
CA ASP A 616 -2.19 -0.32 22.77
C ASP A 616 -1.53 0.51 21.66
N THR A 617 -1.47 -0.02 20.45
CA THR A 617 -0.84 0.61 19.27
C THR A 617 -1.84 0.98 18.17
N ALA A 618 -3.12 1.08 18.52
CA ALA A 618 -4.15 1.53 17.58
C ALA A 618 -3.76 2.90 16.98
N LEU A 619 -3.99 3.06 15.66
CA LEU A 619 -3.62 4.25 14.91
C LEU A 619 -4.85 5.07 14.54
N ALA A 620 -4.71 6.39 14.40
CA ALA A 620 -5.81 7.27 14.03
C ALA A 620 -6.47 6.88 12.69
N SER A 621 -5.68 6.46 11.71
CA SER A 621 -6.20 6.01 10.42
C SER A 621 -7.01 4.70 10.52
N VAL A 622 -6.65 3.82 11.45
CA VAL A 622 -7.42 2.61 11.79
C VAL A 622 -8.64 2.98 12.63
N ALA A 623 -8.51 3.92 13.56
CA ALA A 623 -9.62 4.43 14.36
C ALA A 623 -10.74 5.04 13.49
N VAL A 624 -10.40 5.77 12.42
CA VAL A 624 -11.38 6.26 11.42
C VAL A 624 -12.20 5.10 10.86
N MET A 625 -11.56 3.98 10.53
CA MET A 625 -12.26 2.81 9.99
C MET A 625 -13.12 2.13 11.06
N ASN A 626 -12.61 1.95 12.28
CA ASN A 626 -13.36 1.31 13.36
C ASN A 626 -14.59 2.12 13.74
N MET A 627 -14.49 3.46 13.82
CA MET A 627 -15.62 4.35 14.05
C MET A 627 -16.64 4.29 12.90
N ASP A 628 -16.18 4.23 11.65
CA ASP A 628 -17.08 4.09 10.49
C ASP A 628 -17.82 2.74 10.52
N ASP A 629 -17.13 1.64 10.85
CA ASP A 629 -17.73 0.30 11.01
C ASP A 629 -18.73 0.24 12.19
N ALA A 630 -18.50 1.00 13.26
CA ALA A 630 -19.42 1.14 14.39
C ALA A 630 -20.64 2.02 14.07
N GLY A 631 -20.61 2.78 12.96
CA GLY A 631 -21.65 3.74 12.57
C GLY A 631 -21.40 5.18 13.04
N ASP A 632 -20.30 5.44 13.72
CA ASP A 632 -19.87 6.75 14.22
C ASP A 632 -19.17 7.57 13.12
N VAL A 633 -19.90 7.81 12.02
CA VAL A 633 -19.35 8.43 10.80
C VAL A 633 -18.86 9.87 11.03
N ALA A 634 -19.54 10.64 11.90
CA ALA A 634 -19.15 12.02 12.21
C ALA A 634 -17.84 12.10 13.03
N PRO A 635 -17.64 11.30 14.10
CA PRO A 635 -16.35 11.16 14.76
C PRO A 635 -15.22 10.63 13.83
N ALA A 636 -15.55 9.69 12.94
CA ALA A 636 -14.62 9.21 11.91
C ALA A 636 -14.14 10.35 11.00
N ALA A 637 -15.07 11.21 10.54
CA ALA A 637 -14.73 12.42 9.80
C ALA A 637 -13.85 13.38 10.62
N ALA A 638 -14.17 13.57 11.91
CA ALA A 638 -13.39 14.44 12.80
C ALA A 638 -11.95 13.95 12.99
N MET A 639 -11.73 12.65 13.21
CA MET A 639 -10.40 12.04 13.32
C MET A 639 -9.65 12.17 11.98
N GLY A 640 -10.31 11.90 10.86
CA GLY A 640 -9.72 12.08 9.52
C GLY A 640 -9.30 13.53 9.25
N MET A 641 -10.08 14.51 9.70
CA MET A 641 -9.72 15.93 9.62
C MET A 641 -8.55 16.29 10.55
N MET A 642 -8.43 15.68 11.72
CA MET A 642 -7.25 15.86 12.58
C MET A 642 -5.97 15.38 11.91
N ILE A 643 -6.00 14.21 11.23
CA ILE A 643 -4.88 13.71 10.41
C ILE A 643 -4.53 14.72 9.31
N PHE A 644 -5.53 15.24 8.60
CA PHE A 644 -5.36 16.23 7.55
C PHE A 644 -4.69 17.52 8.06
N TYR A 645 -5.16 18.08 9.18
CA TYR A 645 -4.56 19.28 9.78
C TYR A 645 -3.12 19.06 10.22
N THR A 646 -2.82 17.89 10.79
CA THR A 646 -1.46 17.51 11.18
C THR A 646 -0.53 17.47 9.96
N ASN A 647 -0.99 16.88 8.86
CA ASN A 647 -0.24 16.81 7.62
C ASN A 647 -0.01 18.20 6.99
N ILE A 648 -1.01 19.09 7.04
CA ILE A 648 -0.84 20.49 6.61
C ILE A 648 0.21 21.18 7.48
N ALA A 649 0.10 21.09 8.80
CA ALA A 649 1.04 21.71 9.72
C ALA A 649 2.47 21.20 9.49
N ALA A 650 2.66 19.90 9.37
CA ALA A 650 3.95 19.30 9.05
C ALA A 650 4.50 19.79 7.71
N ARG A 651 3.65 19.92 6.67
CA ARG A 651 4.05 20.43 5.36
C ARG A 651 4.43 21.91 5.40
N LEU A 652 3.71 22.71 6.15
CA LEU A 652 4.03 24.15 6.32
C LEU A 652 5.36 24.33 7.07
N ILE A 653 5.59 23.57 8.14
CA ILE A 653 6.87 23.56 8.86
C ILE A 653 8.00 23.16 7.91
N HIS A 654 7.81 22.07 7.13
CA HIS A 654 8.76 21.61 6.14
C HIS A 654 9.09 22.72 5.12
N LEU A 655 8.10 23.39 4.54
CA LEU A 655 8.30 24.47 3.56
C LEU A 655 9.09 25.64 4.17
N PHE A 656 8.78 26.03 5.41
CA PHE A 656 9.48 27.09 6.11
C PHE A 656 10.96 26.73 6.38
N VAL A 657 11.22 25.53 6.89
CA VAL A 657 12.57 25.02 7.17
C VAL A 657 13.38 24.89 5.88
N THR A 658 12.80 24.25 4.85
CA THR A 658 13.49 24.05 3.57
C THR A 658 13.82 25.35 2.88
N ARG A 659 12.91 26.33 2.86
CA ARG A 659 13.15 27.66 2.29
C ARG A 659 14.34 28.38 2.94
N ASN A 660 14.43 28.30 4.26
CA ASN A 660 15.51 28.93 5.01
C ASN A 660 16.87 28.22 4.80
N LEU A 661 16.84 26.87 4.77
CA LEU A 661 18.06 26.11 4.55
C LEU A 661 18.58 26.21 3.11
N THR A 662 17.73 26.19 2.11
CA THR A 662 18.11 26.32 0.70
C THR A 662 18.80 27.68 0.45
N LYS A 663 18.28 28.76 1.05
CA LYS A 663 18.94 30.09 0.99
C LYS A 663 20.35 30.06 1.59
N ARG A 664 20.61 29.26 2.62
CA ARG A 664 21.92 29.18 3.28
C ARG A 664 22.90 28.22 2.59
N THR A 665 22.42 27.05 2.15
CA THR A 665 23.27 25.97 1.65
C THR A 665 23.52 26.03 0.14
N GLN A 666 22.63 26.64 -0.64
CA GLN A 666 22.72 26.71 -2.11
C GLN A 666 22.91 28.14 -2.65
N ALA A 667 23.31 29.10 -1.83
CA ALA A 667 23.59 30.46 -2.25
C ALA A 667 24.68 30.56 -3.34
N TRP A 668 25.56 29.53 -3.44
CA TRP A 668 26.58 29.42 -4.48
C TRP A 668 26.03 29.01 -5.85
N ARG A 669 24.83 28.38 -5.89
CA ARG A 669 24.18 27.89 -7.12
C ARG A 669 23.37 28.95 -7.85
N THR A 670 23.08 30.06 -7.16
CA THR A 670 22.33 31.21 -7.68
C THR A 670 23.22 32.38 -8.15
N ARG A 671 24.56 32.20 -8.13
CA ARG A 671 25.55 33.15 -8.69
C ARG A 671 25.89 32.79 -10.15
#